data_d9c2a82c551f8e23da5f61a902d58779
#
_entry.id   d9c2a82c551f8e23da5f61a902d58779
#
_cell.length_a   1.000
_cell.length_b   1.000
_cell.length_c   1.000
_cell.angle_alpha   90.00
_cell.angle_beta   90.00
_cell.angle_gamma   90.00
#
_symmetry.space_group_name_H-M   'P 1'
#
loop_
_entity.id
_entity.type
_entity.pdbx_description
1 polymer ?
#
loop_
_entity_poly.entity_id
_entity_poly.type
_entity_poly.pdbx_seq_one_letter_code
_entity_poly.pdbx_strand_id
1 'polypeptide(L)'
;MSDVSMFRLHSEYGTAGDQEEAISTLCEQIRAGQERCVLMGVTGSGKTFAMANIIERLGLPTLILSHNKTLARQLWQEMSELFPENAVEYFVSYYDYYQPEAYLPNRDLYIDKELQMNERIEQERFSTVASLVTRPDVITVGTVSAIYGLNPPEAFQESYLHLEVGDERDPQTVMRVLVEMQYRRTTGDIARGDVRLRGEVLDVWMPSRDDPIRIRFGFDGIEKITVCEAVSWEPLDDFEEAWIHPKEFYMTGEERFLQAIEDIEAELDERIDFFVSEGRDLEAHRIEQRTKFDLEMLREVGSCKGVENYSMHFDGRQPGERPYCLLDFYRFCAENFHGSGDRYLVIMDESHVTLPQVGGMFGGDWSRKANLVEYGFRLRSAHDNRPLKIAEFQELIPQMLYVSATPGERELRHLSEVTGRPIHDGLLHAPAGGGRGKADVDKKLGRFPMEEILSDLPEAVRMEIRPTGLLDPMVKIRKTEGQVDDLLSEINRRVERDERVLVTVMTIKFAEEVSQYLNKMGVKAHYLHSEIDTLERTEIIKALRLGHIDVIVGINLLREGLDIPEVSLVAIFDAEREGFLRNERSLLQTIGRASRNENGMVILYADSISPSMEAAIAQTNARRARQEEFNEENGITPRTIPKAKPVMGAEVDDLLAGAAGRGKGGGRRLVARKPGKKGVDGVVAKFALGAGAGAWNSTDSVLDNISQPEWVVAAVDALSDEPEEAPVADGDRENLIERLEKEMKQAAARLDFERAAALRDRIYQIQTAE
;
A
#
# COMPACT_ATOMS: atom_id res chain seq x y z
N MET A 1 23.69 33.66 10.39
CA MET A 1 23.44 32.37 11.02
C MET A 1 23.48 31.36 9.88
N SER A 2 24.41 30.44 9.89
CA SER A 2 24.52 29.40 8.87
C SER A 2 23.22 28.56 8.93
N ASP A 3 22.52 28.46 7.80
CA ASP A 3 21.38 27.52 7.64
C ASP A 3 21.90 26.09 7.91
N VAL A 4 21.79 25.64 9.14
CA VAL A 4 21.93 24.24 9.46
C VAL A 4 20.65 23.61 8.98
N SER A 5 20.72 22.77 7.95
CA SER A 5 19.55 22.04 7.46
C SER A 5 18.89 21.31 8.63
N MET A 6 17.57 21.38 8.69
CA MET A 6 16.75 20.69 9.71
C MET A 6 16.86 19.17 9.60
N PHE A 7 17.05 18.67 8.38
CA PHE A 7 17.33 17.27 8.08
C PHE A 7 18.81 17.07 7.84
N ARG A 8 19.41 16.02 8.40
CA ARG A 8 20.82 15.69 8.29
C ARG A 8 20.99 14.34 7.62
N LEU A 9 21.44 14.38 6.37
CA LEU A 9 21.73 13.19 5.61
C LEU A 9 23.08 12.60 6.02
N HIS A 10 23.08 11.35 6.44
CA HIS A 10 24.28 10.56 6.71
C HIS A 10 24.50 9.55 5.59
N SER A 11 25.59 9.68 4.85
CA SER A 11 25.97 8.75 3.79
C SER A 11 27.48 8.70 3.60
N GLU A 12 28.00 7.50 3.37
CA GLU A 12 29.40 7.31 2.96
C GLU A 12 29.61 7.66 1.48
N TYR A 13 28.54 7.82 0.72
CA TYR A 13 28.56 8.06 -0.72
C TYR A 13 28.11 9.49 -1.04
N GLY A 14 28.77 10.10 -2.05
CA GLY A 14 28.30 11.33 -2.69
C GLY A 14 27.38 11.05 -3.87
N THR A 15 26.78 12.12 -4.41
CA THR A 15 26.02 12.08 -5.66
C THR A 15 26.92 11.67 -6.84
N ALA A 16 26.40 10.89 -7.77
CA ALA A 16 27.11 10.39 -8.94
C ALA A 16 26.21 10.30 -10.17
N GLY A 17 26.81 10.33 -11.36
CA GLY A 17 26.07 10.29 -12.63
C GLY A 17 25.10 11.47 -12.77
N ASP A 18 23.87 11.19 -13.13
CA ASP A 18 22.79 12.18 -13.34
C ASP A 18 22.21 12.71 -12.00
N GLN A 19 22.62 12.18 -10.84
CA GLN A 19 21.95 12.45 -9.56
C GLN A 19 22.02 13.93 -9.15
N GLU A 20 23.20 14.55 -9.23
CA GLU A 20 23.38 15.93 -8.77
C GLU A 20 22.55 16.92 -9.60
N GLU A 21 22.56 16.76 -10.92
CA GLU A 21 21.75 17.58 -11.82
C GLU A 21 20.26 17.38 -11.57
N ALA A 22 19.83 16.13 -11.44
CA ALA A 22 18.44 15.77 -11.17
C ALA A 22 17.94 16.34 -9.83
N ILE A 23 18.72 16.20 -8.77
CA ILE A 23 18.39 16.71 -7.43
C ILE A 23 18.30 18.24 -7.46
N SER A 24 19.28 18.91 -8.05
CA SER A 24 19.32 20.37 -8.12
C SER A 24 18.14 20.91 -8.91
N THR A 25 17.87 20.35 -10.07
CA THR A 25 16.72 20.73 -10.93
C THR A 25 15.38 20.56 -10.20
N LEU A 26 15.15 19.42 -9.54
CA LEU A 26 13.92 19.17 -8.79
C LEU A 26 13.78 20.13 -7.60
N CYS A 27 14.87 20.38 -6.87
CA CYS A 27 14.84 21.37 -5.78
C CYS A 27 14.51 22.78 -6.28
N GLU A 28 15.01 23.18 -7.44
CA GLU A 28 14.70 24.47 -8.07
C GLU A 28 13.23 24.53 -8.50
N GLN A 29 12.71 23.49 -9.16
CA GLN A 29 11.30 23.39 -9.55
C GLN A 29 10.36 23.51 -8.34
N ILE A 30 10.63 22.75 -7.27
CA ILE A 30 9.84 22.75 -6.04
C ILE A 30 9.93 24.12 -5.34
N ARG A 31 11.12 24.74 -5.22
CA ARG A 31 11.27 26.09 -4.66
C ARG A 31 10.61 27.18 -5.49
N ALA A 32 10.52 26.97 -6.79
CA ALA A 32 9.78 27.88 -7.69
C ALA A 32 8.24 27.75 -7.56
N GLY A 33 7.75 26.83 -6.72
CA GLY A 33 6.34 26.60 -6.48
C GLY A 33 5.68 25.67 -7.50
N GLN A 34 6.44 24.86 -8.25
CA GLN A 34 5.87 23.87 -9.14
C GLN A 34 5.18 22.77 -8.31
N GLU A 35 3.87 22.67 -8.45
CA GLU A 35 3.04 21.79 -7.63
C GLU A 35 3.27 20.30 -7.92
N ARG A 36 3.64 19.94 -9.14
CA ARG A 36 3.79 18.54 -9.60
C ARG A 36 5.09 18.40 -10.36
N CYS A 37 6.01 17.58 -9.83
CA CYS A 37 7.29 17.26 -10.43
C CYS A 37 7.37 15.77 -10.75
N VAL A 38 8.17 15.38 -11.74
CA VAL A 38 8.38 13.99 -12.14
C VAL A 38 9.88 13.69 -12.16
N LEU A 39 10.27 12.65 -11.43
CA LEU A 39 11.59 12.02 -11.51
C LEU A 39 11.45 10.65 -12.18
N MET A 40 11.95 10.53 -13.39
CA MET A 40 12.12 9.26 -14.07
C MET A 40 13.50 8.69 -13.75
N GLY A 41 13.56 7.71 -12.87
CA GLY A 41 14.83 7.07 -12.50
C GLY A 41 14.83 5.59 -12.81
N VAL A 42 15.78 5.12 -13.64
CA VAL A 42 15.90 3.68 -13.94
C VAL A 42 16.19 2.86 -12.70
N THR A 43 15.92 1.57 -12.75
CA THR A 43 16.25 0.66 -11.65
C THR A 43 17.77 0.68 -11.38
N GLY A 44 18.17 0.96 -10.14
CA GLY A 44 19.58 1.06 -9.76
C GLY A 44 20.23 2.43 -9.98
N SER A 45 19.49 3.46 -10.41
CA SER A 45 20.00 4.84 -10.51
C SER A 45 20.16 5.56 -9.17
N GLY A 46 19.70 4.96 -8.06
CA GLY A 46 19.76 5.56 -6.72
C GLY A 46 18.60 6.51 -6.42
N LYS A 47 17.37 6.18 -6.86
CA LYS A 47 16.16 6.98 -6.59
C LYS A 47 15.98 7.31 -5.12
N THR A 48 16.13 6.32 -4.22
CA THR A 48 16.04 6.53 -2.76
C THR A 48 17.03 7.56 -2.26
N PHE A 49 18.28 7.48 -2.73
CA PHE A 49 19.32 8.44 -2.37
C PHE A 49 19.05 9.84 -2.91
N ALA A 50 18.50 9.94 -4.11
CA ALA A 50 18.06 11.22 -4.67
C ALA A 50 16.91 11.83 -3.85
N MET A 51 15.91 11.03 -3.47
CA MET A 51 14.81 11.48 -2.59
C MET A 51 15.35 12.01 -1.26
N ALA A 52 16.28 11.30 -0.63
CA ALA A 52 16.89 11.72 0.62
C ALA A 52 17.64 13.08 0.47
N ASN A 53 18.42 13.25 -0.58
CA ASN A 53 19.10 14.54 -0.86
C ASN A 53 18.10 15.68 -1.12
N ILE A 54 16.98 15.41 -1.78
CA ILE A 54 15.93 16.41 -2.01
C ILE A 54 15.30 16.82 -0.67
N ILE A 55 14.99 15.86 0.21
CA ILE A 55 14.45 16.13 1.56
C ILE A 55 15.40 16.99 2.36
N GLU A 56 16.69 16.65 2.41
CA GLU A 56 17.70 17.44 3.12
C GLU A 56 17.81 18.88 2.58
N ARG A 57 17.89 19.03 1.25
CA ARG A 57 18.06 20.35 0.61
C ARG A 57 16.84 21.25 0.69
N LEU A 58 15.63 20.66 0.76
CA LEU A 58 14.39 21.42 0.89
C LEU A 58 14.06 21.75 2.34
N GLY A 59 14.42 20.88 3.29
CA GLY A 59 14.14 21.05 4.71
C GLY A 59 12.63 21.03 5.03
N LEU A 60 11.82 20.27 4.29
CA LEU A 60 10.39 20.18 4.45
C LEU A 60 9.97 18.83 5.06
N PRO A 61 8.98 18.81 5.97
CA PRO A 61 8.40 17.55 6.42
C PRO A 61 7.85 16.80 5.21
N THR A 62 8.15 15.50 5.13
CA THR A 62 7.94 14.75 3.89
C THR A 62 7.19 13.44 4.14
N LEU A 63 6.11 13.24 3.38
CA LEU A 63 5.40 11.97 3.29
C LEU A 63 5.83 11.22 2.03
N ILE A 64 6.35 10.00 2.19
CA ILE A 64 6.70 9.11 1.08
C ILE A 64 5.65 8.02 1.00
N LEU A 65 4.91 7.96 -0.11
CA LEU A 65 3.88 6.95 -0.36
C LEU A 65 4.42 5.84 -1.24
N SER A 66 4.30 4.60 -0.78
CA SER A 66 4.61 3.38 -1.52
C SER A 66 3.36 2.52 -1.68
N HIS A 67 3.31 1.70 -2.73
CA HIS A 67 2.10 0.96 -3.08
C HIS A 67 1.87 -0.32 -2.24
N ASN A 68 2.86 -0.81 -1.49
CA ASN A 68 2.70 -1.96 -0.59
C ASN A 68 3.57 -1.88 0.68
N LYS A 69 3.22 -2.69 1.69
CA LYS A 69 3.88 -2.72 3.00
C LYS A 69 5.35 -3.13 2.93
N THR A 70 5.70 -4.10 2.07
CA THR A 70 7.05 -4.64 1.96
C THR A 70 8.02 -3.59 1.43
N LEU A 71 7.65 -2.88 0.36
CA LEU A 71 8.45 -1.78 -0.17
C LEU A 71 8.50 -0.59 0.78
N ALA A 72 7.37 -0.26 1.41
CA ALA A 72 7.33 0.79 2.41
C ALA A 72 8.28 0.48 3.58
N ARG A 73 8.33 -0.77 4.06
CA ARG A 73 9.28 -1.19 5.12
C ARG A 73 10.73 -1.09 4.67
N GLN A 74 11.04 -1.53 3.44
CA GLN A 74 12.39 -1.41 2.89
C GLN A 74 12.81 0.07 2.78
N LEU A 75 11.93 0.91 2.23
CA LEU A 75 12.20 2.34 2.05
C LEU A 75 12.34 3.06 3.40
N TRP A 76 11.51 2.68 4.39
CA TRP A 76 11.64 3.18 5.75
C TRP A 76 13.00 2.83 6.38
N GLN A 77 13.47 1.59 6.20
CA GLN A 77 14.80 1.17 6.68
C GLN A 77 15.91 1.98 6.01
N GLU A 78 15.88 2.12 4.67
CA GLU A 78 16.85 2.92 3.93
C GLU A 78 16.85 4.39 4.39
N MET A 79 15.67 5.00 4.60
CA MET A 79 15.55 6.37 5.10
C MET A 79 16.02 6.52 6.55
N SER A 80 15.74 5.53 7.41
CA SER A 80 16.20 5.54 8.82
C SER A 80 17.74 5.46 8.92
N GLU A 81 18.39 4.72 8.02
CA GLU A 81 19.85 4.68 7.93
C GLU A 81 20.43 6.00 7.43
N LEU A 82 19.75 6.67 6.49
CA LEU A 82 20.15 7.93 5.91
C LEU A 82 19.90 9.15 6.84
N PHE A 83 18.88 9.07 7.72
CA PHE A 83 18.48 10.14 8.64
C PHE A 83 18.40 9.67 10.10
N PRO A 84 19.50 9.20 10.69
CA PRO A 84 19.51 8.63 12.04
C PRO A 84 19.17 9.62 13.17
N GLU A 85 19.30 10.93 12.92
CA GLU A 85 19.03 12.00 13.89
C GLU A 85 17.62 12.59 13.75
N ASN A 86 16.89 12.27 12.68
CA ASN A 86 15.57 12.80 12.38
C ASN A 86 14.44 11.79 12.68
N ALA A 87 13.20 12.26 12.75
CA ALA A 87 12.06 11.39 12.94
C ALA A 87 11.69 10.69 11.61
N VAL A 88 12.13 9.45 11.45
CA VAL A 88 11.75 8.61 10.30
C VAL A 88 10.70 7.60 10.74
N GLU A 89 9.47 7.82 10.33
CA GLU A 89 8.28 7.15 10.82
C GLU A 89 7.69 6.18 9.77
N TYR A 90 6.89 5.20 10.25
CA TYR A 90 6.28 4.18 9.41
C TYR A 90 4.76 4.15 9.58
N PHE A 91 4.02 4.40 8.50
CA PHE A 91 2.56 4.52 8.55
C PHE A 91 1.87 3.65 7.50
N VAL A 92 1.55 2.42 7.89
CA VAL A 92 0.83 1.46 7.04
C VAL A 92 -0.41 0.94 7.75
N SER A 93 -1.21 0.11 7.08
CA SER A 93 -2.33 -0.57 7.73
C SER A 93 -1.81 -1.51 8.84
N TYR A 94 -2.40 -1.44 10.03
CA TYR A 94 -1.98 -2.23 11.19
C TYR A 94 -2.66 -3.60 11.32
N TYR A 95 -3.35 -4.03 10.26
CA TYR A 95 -3.93 -5.37 10.21
C TYR A 95 -3.00 -6.36 9.52
N ASP A 96 -2.74 -7.50 10.18
CA ASP A 96 -2.10 -8.66 9.54
C ASP A 96 -3.11 -9.43 8.68
N TYR A 97 -4.37 -9.46 9.14
CA TYR A 97 -5.51 -9.99 8.41
C TYR A 97 -6.69 -9.03 8.54
N TYR A 98 -7.38 -8.78 7.43
CA TYR A 98 -8.59 -7.95 7.41
C TYR A 98 -9.62 -8.49 6.41
N GLN A 99 -10.79 -8.83 6.92
CA GLN A 99 -11.97 -9.10 6.11
C GLN A 99 -12.99 -7.99 6.36
N PRO A 100 -13.27 -7.14 5.38
CA PRO A 100 -14.25 -6.08 5.53
C PRO A 100 -15.64 -6.65 5.67
N GLU A 101 -16.49 -5.96 6.45
CA GLU A 101 -17.91 -6.21 6.50
C GLU A 101 -18.54 -5.99 5.12
N ALA A 102 -19.32 -6.95 4.62
CA ALA A 102 -19.97 -6.85 3.32
C ALA A 102 -21.32 -7.58 3.31
N TYR A 103 -22.20 -7.16 2.41
CA TYR A 103 -23.43 -7.88 2.13
C TYR A 103 -23.57 -8.16 0.64
N LEU A 104 -23.84 -9.42 0.31
CA LEU A 104 -24.04 -9.90 -1.05
C LEU A 104 -25.53 -10.17 -1.29
N PRO A 105 -26.29 -9.22 -1.89
CA PRO A 105 -27.73 -9.34 -2.04
C PRO A 105 -28.16 -10.59 -2.80
N ASN A 106 -27.45 -10.96 -3.85
CA ASN A 106 -27.78 -12.10 -4.72
C ASN A 106 -27.72 -13.46 -4.00
N ARG A 107 -26.95 -13.54 -2.90
CA ARG A 107 -26.78 -14.77 -2.11
C ARG A 107 -27.42 -14.67 -0.73
N ASP A 108 -28.03 -13.52 -0.40
CA ASP A 108 -28.47 -13.15 0.97
C ASP A 108 -27.40 -13.49 2.01
N LEU A 109 -26.13 -13.17 1.68
CA LEU A 109 -24.97 -13.51 2.50
C LEU A 109 -24.38 -12.25 3.14
N TYR A 110 -24.45 -12.20 4.47
CA TYR A 110 -23.75 -11.20 5.26
C TYR A 110 -22.37 -11.76 5.69
N ILE A 111 -21.32 -11.01 5.39
CA ILE A 111 -19.94 -11.29 5.77
C ILE A 111 -19.59 -10.37 6.94
N ASP A 112 -19.31 -10.96 8.08
CA ASP A 112 -18.91 -10.20 9.27
C ASP A 112 -17.48 -9.70 9.14
N LYS A 113 -17.20 -8.55 9.75
CA LYS A 113 -15.85 -7.99 9.84
C LYS A 113 -14.96 -8.89 10.70
N GLU A 114 -13.86 -9.36 10.13
CA GLU A 114 -12.80 -10.06 10.85
C GLU A 114 -11.50 -9.30 10.69
N LEU A 115 -10.74 -9.21 11.77
CA LEU A 115 -9.45 -8.52 11.76
C LEU A 115 -8.48 -9.16 12.75
N GLN A 116 -7.19 -9.09 12.42
CA GLN A 116 -6.10 -9.40 13.32
C GLN A 116 -5.17 -8.20 13.33
N MET A 117 -5.08 -7.54 14.49
CA MET A 117 -4.25 -6.36 14.66
C MET A 117 -2.80 -6.73 14.92
N ASN A 118 -1.89 -5.90 14.41
CA ASN A 118 -0.47 -5.95 14.69
C ASN A 118 -0.12 -4.79 15.64
N GLU A 119 0.09 -5.12 16.90
CA GLU A 119 0.38 -4.13 17.96
C GLU A 119 1.63 -3.28 17.66
N ARG A 120 2.63 -3.86 17.00
CA ARG A 120 3.85 -3.12 16.64
C ARG A 120 3.58 -2.07 15.56
N ILE A 121 2.80 -2.41 14.54
CA ILE A 121 2.45 -1.45 13.49
C ILE A 121 1.52 -0.36 14.05
N GLU A 122 0.63 -0.71 14.95
CA GLU A 122 -0.19 0.27 15.66
C GLU A 122 0.68 1.28 16.44
N GLN A 123 1.68 0.79 17.17
CA GLN A 123 2.68 1.62 17.85
C GLN A 123 3.42 2.56 16.86
N GLU A 124 3.87 2.04 15.73
CA GLU A 124 4.57 2.83 14.69
C GLU A 124 3.66 3.94 14.14
N ARG A 125 2.35 3.69 14.01
CA ARG A 125 1.37 4.72 13.61
C ARG A 125 1.18 5.81 14.68
N PHE A 126 1.10 5.43 15.96
CA PHE A 126 1.06 6.40 17.06
C PHE A 126 2.33 7.26 17.07
N SER A 127 3.50 6.65 16.91
CA SER A 127 4.76 7.37 16.80
C SER A 127 4.73 8.41 15.67
N THR A 128 4.22 8.02 14.50
CA THR A 128 4.08 8.94 13.36
C THR A 128 3.24 10.17 13.70
N VAL A 129 2.05 9.96 14.24
CA VAL A 129 1.12 11.04 14.57
C VAL A 129 1.70 11.94 15.69
N ALA A 130 2.31 11.32 16.72
CA ALA A 130 2.98 12.03 17.80
C ALA A 130 4.12 12.91 17.27
N SER A 131 4.96 12.36 16.38
CA SER A 131 6.08 13.10 15.77
C SER A 131 5.58 14.29 14.94
N LEU A 132 4.53 14.14 14.14
CA LEU A 132 3.96 15.22 13.34
C LEU A 132 3.37 16.37 14.18
N VAL A 133 2.90 16.08 15.38
CA VAL A 133 2.35 17.10 16.30
C VAL A 133 3.45 17.80 17.09
N THR A 134 4.59 17.14 17.34
CA THR A 134 5.62 17.63 18.27
C THR A 134 6.96 18.01 17.63
N ARG A 135 7.22 17.61 16.38
CA ARG A 135 8.52 17.77 15.74
C ARG A 135 8.42 18.43 14.35
N PRO A 136 9.38 19.26 13.96
CA PRO A 136 9.45 19.88 12.62
C PRO A 136 10.09 18.98 11.54
N ASP A 137 10.83 17.92 11.94
CA ASP A 137 11.78 17.19 11.11
C ASP A 137 11.31 15.75 10.83
N VAL A 138 10.08 15.61 10.34
CA VAL A 138 9.42 14.31 10.18
C VAL A 138 9.46 13.83 8.73
N ILE A 139 9.92 12.60 8.54
CA ILE A 139 9.83 11.82 7.29
C ILE A 139 8.96 10.61 7.57
N THR A 140 7.80 10.49 6.93
CA THR A 140 6.96 9.29 7.07
C THR A 140 6.99 8.48 5.79
N VAL A 141 7.25 7.18 5.91
CA VAL A 141 7.05 6.24 4.82
C VAL A 141 5.74 5.49 5.06
N GLY A 142 4.79 5.66 4.14
CA GLY A 142 3.46 5.10 4.29
C GLY A 142 2.94 4.43 3.02
N THR A 143 1.75 3.85 3.15
CA THR A 143 0.98 3.31 2.03
C THR A 143 -0.32 4.09 1.85
N VAL A 144 -1.22 3.62 1.00
CA VAL A 144 -2.55 4.23 0.82
C VAL A 144 -3.36 4.35 2.13
N SER A 145 -2.95 3.69 3.21
CA SER A 145 -3.56 3.88 4.53
C SER A 145 -3.49 5.34 5.01
N ALA A 146 -2.56 6.14 4.48
CA ALA A 146 -2.42 7.56 4.77
C ALA A 146 -3.62 8.44 4.36
N ILE A 147 -4.46 7.97 3.42
CA ILE A 147 -5.64 8.71 2.94
C ILE A 147 -6.92 8.34 3.67
N TYR A 148 -6.84 7.46 4.68
CA TYR A 148 -7.97 7.04 5.48
C TYR A 148 -8.09 7.88 6.76
N GLY A 149 -9.30 7.88 7.34
CA GLY A 149 -9.66 8.74 8.42
C GLY A 149 -8.81 8.62 9.69
N LEU A 150 -8.54 9.74 10.28
CA LEU A 150 -7.95 9.93 11.60
C LEU A 150 -8.77 10.99 12.34
N ASN A 151 -8.48 11.22 13.62
CA ASN A 151 -9.01 12.38 14.33
C ASN A 151 -8.39 13.69 13.81
N PRO A 152 -9.07 14.82 14.02
CA PRO A 152 -8.48 16.13 13.76
C PRO A 152 -7.14 16.29 14.51
N PRO A 153 -6.09 16.86 13.88
CA PRO A 153 -4.80 17.07 14.52
C PRO A 153 -4.88 17.91 15.80
N GLU A 154 -5.74 18.94 15.81
CA GLU A 154 -5.97 19.81 16.95
C GLU A 154 -6.53 19.04 18.14
N ALA A 155 -7.55 18.21 17.94
CA ALA A 155 -8.13 17.38 18.96
C ALA A 155 -7.13 16.36 19.53
N PHE A 156 -6.23 15.84 18.65
CA PHE A 156 -5.16 14.97 19.10
C PHE A 156 -4.13 15.73 19.94
N GLN A 157 -3.73 16.94 19.54
CA GLN A 157 -2.82 17.78 20.32
C GLN A 157 -3.42 18.17 21.69
N GLU A 158 -4.67 18.61 21.72
CA GLU A 158 -5.36 18.99 22.95
C GLU A 158 -5.50 17.83 23.96
N SER A 159 -5.47 16.60 23.45
CA SER A 159 -5.56 15.40 24.29
C SER A 159 -4.22 14.97 24.92
N TYR A 160 -3.10 15.67 24.63
CA TYR A 160 -1.81 15.40 25.27
C TYR A 160 -1.78 15.86 26.72
N LEU A 161 -1.17 15.07 27.57
CA LEU A 161 -0.79 15.46 28.92
C LEU A 161 0.67 15.93 28.90
N HIS A 162 0.88 17.22 29.07
CA HIS A 162 2.20 17.79 29.27
C HIS A 162 2.55 17.81 30.76
N LEU A 163 3.72 17.29 31.11
CA LEU A 163 4.29 17.27 32.45
C LEU A 163 5.71 17.79 32.40
N GLU A 164 6.09 18.61 33.36
CA GLU A 164 7.45 19.15 33.49
C GLU A 164 7.96 19.02 34.95
N VAL A 165 9.27 18.98 35.09
CA VAL A 165 9.89 18.99 36.43
C VAL A 165 9.55 20.31 37.15
N GLY A 166 9.01 20.22 38.38
CA GLY A 166 8.48 21.35 39.10
C GLY A 166 6.96 21.59 38.95
N ASP A 167 6.26 20.79 38.17
CA ASP A 167 4.81 20.82 38.06
C ASP A 167 4.15 20.44 39.41
N GLU A 168 3.31 21.31 39.94
CA GLU A 168 2.69 21.17 41.26
C GLU A 168 1.54 20.15 41.34
N ARG A 169 1.18 19.52 40.21
CA ARG A 169 0.12 18.49 40.18
C ARG A 169 0.47 17.29 41.06
N ASP A 170 -0.51 16.81 41.80
CA ASP A 170 -0.33 15.59 42.61
C ASP A 170 -0.48 14.31 41.78
N PRO A 171 0.11 13.18 42.23
CA PRO A 171 0.12 11.94 41.48
C PRO A 171 -1.26 11.34 41.22
N GLN A 172 -2.28 11.63 42.07
CA GLN A 172 -3.64 11.13 41.85
C GLN A 172 -4.36 11.91 40.74
N THR A 173 -4.11 13.22 40.67
CA THR A 173 -4.61 14.07 39.58
C THR A 173 -4.04 13.62 38.24
N VAL A 174 -2.70 13.42 38.14
CA VAL A 174 -2.07 12.91 36.93
C VAL A 174 -2.59 11.51 36.54
N MET A 175 -2.72 10.62 37.53
CA MET A 175 -3.31 9.29 37.32
C MET A 175 -4.73 9.35 36.74
N ARG A 176 -5.58 10.28 37.25
CA ARG A 176 -6.95 10.44 36.78
C ARG A 176 -6.98 10.87 35.33
N VAL A 177 -6.18 11.87 34.96
CA VAL A 177 -6.05 12.33 33.58
C VAL A 177 -5.60 11.18 32.63
N LEU A 178 -4.63 10.38 33.08
CA LEU A 178 -4.18 9.23 32.28
C LEU A 178 -5.27 8.15 32.10
N VAL A 179 -6.11 7.95 33.12
CA VAL A 179 -7.27 7.02 32.98
C VAL A 179 -8.33 7.61 32.04
N GLU A 180 -8.59 8.93 32.11
CA GLU A 180 -9.44 9.63 31.15
C GLU A 180 -8.87 9.53 29.71
N MET A 181 -7.54 9.53 29.56
CA MET A 181 -6.82 9.26 28.29
C MET A 181 -6.79 7.76 27.92
N GLN A 182 -7.64 6.93 28.54
CA GLN A 182 -7.83 5.50 28.30
C GLN A 182 -6.64 4.60 28.72
N TYR A 183 -5.67 5.09 29.48
CA TYR A 183 -4.65 4.23 30.06
C TYR A 183 -5.26 3.29 31.10
N ARG A 184 -4.87 2.02 31.06
CA ARG A 184 -5.36 1.02 32.03
C ARG A 184 -4.56 1.10 33.31
N ARG A 185 -5.24 1.40 34.43
CA ARG A 185 -4.61 1.36 35.75
C ARG A 185 -4.31 -0.08 36.15
N THR A 186 -3.06 -0.36 36.52
CA THR A 186 -2.62 -1.66 37.05
C THR A 186 -1.91 -1.51 38.41
N THR A 187 -1.88 -2.60 39.18
CA THR A 187 -1.09 -2.70 40.42
C THR A 187 0.02 -3.73 40.28
N GLY A 188 -0.02 -4.53 39.23
CA GLY A 188 0.95 -5.59 38.89
C GLY A 188 2.03 -5.11 37.94
N ASP A 189 2.40 -5.99 37.01
CA ASP A 189 3.30 -5.66 35.91
C ASP A 189 2.62 -4.71 34.95
N ILE A 190 3.40 -3.81 34.37
CA ILE A 190 2.93 -2.77 33.45
C ILE A 190 3.30 -3.20 32.03
N ALA A 191 2.34 -3.01 31.14
CA ALA A 191 2.50 -3.20 29.70
C ALA A 191 2.22 -1.87 28.96
N ARG A 192 2.41 -1.84 27.66
CA ARG A 192 2.06 -0.67 26.84
C ARG A 192 0.59 -0.32 27.00
N GLY A 193 0.32 0.98 27.16
CA GLY A 193 -1.02 1.50 27.47
C GLY A 193 -1.45 1.32 28.90
N ASP A 194 -0.54 0.95 29.83
CA ASP A 194 -0.81 0.86 31.25
C ASP A 194 -0.19 2.02 32.02
N VAL A 195 -0.78 2.29 33.16
CA VAL A 195 -0.26 3.24 34.14
C VAL A 195 -0.30 2.60 35.54
N ARG A 196 0.75 2.84 36.32
CA ARG A 196 0.90 2.27 37.67
C ARG A 196 1.39 3.33 38.66
N LEU A 197 0.68 3.51 39.77
CA LEU A 197 1.09 4.38 40.85
C LEU A 197 1.49 3.55 42.08
N ARG A 198 2.71 3.74 42.58
CA ARG A 198 3.26 3.13 43.80
C ARG A 198 3.87 4.21 44.71
N GLY A 199 3.13 4.64 45.71
CA GLY A 199 3.53 5.76 46.56
C GLY A 199 3.64 7.05 45.75
N GLU A 200 4.84 7.61 45.68
CA GLU A 200 5.14 8.85 44.97
C GLU A 200 5.74 8.60 43.55
N VAL A 201 5.65 7.38 43.07
CA VAL A 201 6.18 6.98 41.75
C VAL A 201 5.05 6.56 40.84
N LEU A 202 4.91 7.26 39.74
CA LEU A 202 3.98 6.96 38.64
C LEU A 202 4.76 6.43 37.44
N ASP A 203 4.48 5.21 37.06
CA ASP A 203 5.04 4.58 35.86
C ASP A 203 3.99 4.64 34.74
N VAL A 204 4.33 5.14 33.58
CA VAL A 204 3.48 5.24 32.39
C VAL A 204 4.19 4.60 31.21
N TRP A 205 3.51 3.67 30.52
CA TRP A 205 4.06 3.08 29.32
C TRP A 205 3.19 3.46 28.11
N MET A 206 3.66 4.44 27.33
CA MET A 206 2.94 4.90 26.14
C MET A 206 2.91 3.84 25.04
N PRO A 207 1.81 3.70 24.27
CA PRO A 207 1.75 2.81 23.13
C PRO A 207 2.86 3.03 22.09
N SER A 208 3.28 4.29 21.87
CA SER A 208 4.29 4.68 20.88
C SER A 208 5.74 4.39 21.26
N ARG A 209 6.02 4.01 22.52
CA ARG A 209 7.40 3.88 23.03
C ARG A 209 7.75 2.45 23.37
N ASP A 210 9.03 2.09 23.14
CA ASP A 210 9.58 0.82 23.59
C ASP A 210 9.80 0.81 25.10
N ASP A 211 10.14 1.95 25.68
CA ASP A 211 10.52 2.10 27.07
C ASP A 211 9.51 2.95 27.87
N PRO A 212 9.17 2.55 29.11
CA PRO A 212 8.26 3.28 29.98
C PRO A 212 8.89 4.53 30.58
N ILE A 213 8.03 5.48 30.92
CA ILE A 213 8.39 6.71 31.63
C ILE A 213 8.07 6.54 33.11
N ARG A 214 9.00 6.89 33.97
CA ARG A 214 8.85 6.97 35.42
C ARG A 214 8.84 8.41 35.88
N ILE A 215 7.79 8.82 36.55
CA ILE A 215 7.61 10.16 37.11
C ILE A 215 7.66 10.04 38.61
N ARG A 216 8.61 10.73 39.23
CA ARG A 216 8.74 10.81 40.71
C ARG A 216 8.19 12.12 41.18
N PHE A 217 7.28 12.04 42.15
CA PHE A 217 6.71 13.18 42.83
C PHE A 217 7.40 13.40 44.16
N GLY A 218 7.55 14.65 44.54
CA GLY A 218 8.01 15.08 45.86
C GLY A 218 6.94 15.86 46.60
N PHE A 219 7.36 16.62 47.61
CA PHE A 219 6.45 17.43 48.40
C PHE A 219 5.82 18.59 47.63
N ASP A 220 6.60 19.18 46.71
CA ASP A 220 6.23 20.38 45.93
C ASP A 220 5.85 20.06 44.46
N GLY A 221 5.64 18.77 44.12
CA GLY A 221 5.25 18.38 42.77
C GLY A 221 6.21 17.36 42.11
N ILE A 222 6.35 17.42 40.80
CA ILE A 222 7.19 16.49 40.03
C ILE A 222 8.68 16.83 40.24
N GLU A 223 9.41 15.90 40.84
CA GLU A 223 10.85 16.04 41.07
C GLU A 223 11.69 15.55 39.90
N LYS A 224 11.24 14.52 39.23
CA LYS A 224 12.05 13.86 38.20
C LYS A 224 11.19 13.09 37.22
N ILE A 225 11.59 13.16 35.93
CA ILE A 225 11.01 12.37 34.85
C ILE A 225 12.17 11.54 34.22
N THR A 226 12.02 10.21 34.20
CA THR A 226 13.08 9.29 33.78
C THR A 226 12.52 8.27 32.81
N VAL A 227 13.18 8.01 31.68
CA VAL A 227 12.91 6.85 30.83
C VAL A 227 13.64 5.65 31.41
N CYS A 228 12.96 4.53 31.56
CA CYS A 228 13.52 3.30 32.12
C CYS A 228 13.50 2.18 31.08
N GLU A 229 14.51 1.31 31.11
CA GLU A 229 14.53 0.11 30.28
C GLU A 229 13.32 -0.80 30.62
N ALA A 230 12.67 -1.34 29.59
CA ALA A 230 11.36 -1.99 29.70
C ALA A 230 11.34 -3.23 30.62
N VAL A 231 12.42 -3.97 30.73
CA VAL A 231 12.51 -5.22 31.49
C VAL A 231 13.14 -5.02 32.86
N SER A 232 14.30 -4.37 32.92
CA SER A 232 15.05 -4.19 34.17
C SER A 232 14.59 -3.02 35.01
N TRP A 233 13.88 -2.06 34.39
CA TRP A 233 13.50 -0.76 35.01
C TRP A 233 14.70 0.09 35.42
N GLU A 234 15.88 -0.17 34.86
CA GLU A 234 17.05 0.65 35.06
C GLU A 234 16.87 2.01 34.34
N PRO A 235 17.27 3.12 34.95
CA PRO A 235 17.22 4.43 34.34
C PRO A 235 18.09 4.48 33.07
N LEU A 236 17.49 4.90 31.95
CA LEU A 236 18.20 5.14 30.70
C LEU A 236 18.61 6.60 30.55
N ASP A 237 17.63 7.51 30.72
CA ASP A 237 17.86 8.94 30.56
C ASP A 237 16.85 9.76 31.37
N ASP A 238 17.24 10.98 31.74
CA ASP A 238 16.42 11.91 32.52
C ASP A 238 15.97 13.07 31.62
N PHE A 239 14.73 13.51 31.81
CA PHE A 239 14.10 14.56 31.01
C PHE A 239 13.52 15.65 31.90
N GLU A 240 13.54 16.90 31.40
CA GLU A 240 12.92 18.04 32.07
C GLU A 240 11.40 18.08 31.85
N GLU A 241 10.90 17.49 30.75
CA GLU A 241 9.49 17.43 30.38
C GLU A 241 9.12 16.11 29.72
N ALA A 242 7.84 15.78 29.77
CA ALA A 242 7.27 14.64 29.05
C ALA A 242 5.90 15.00 28.44
N TRP A 243 5.73 14.63 27.18
CA TRP A 243 4.47 14.73 26.47
C TRP A 243 3.88 13.34 26.33
N ILE A 244 2.77 13.09 27.03
CA ILE A 244 2.10 11.79 27.04
C ILE A 244 0.85 11.90 26.19
N HIS A 245 0.79 11.11 25.10
CA HIS A 245 -0.37 11.07 24.23
C HIS A 245 -1.44 10.08 24.72
N PRO A 246 -2.71 10.20 24.28
CA PRO A 246 -3.76 9.23 24.58
C PRO A 246 -3.40 7.81 24.14
N LYS A 247 -4.01 6.82 24.78
CA LYS A 247 -3.84 5.42 24.39
C LYS A 247 -4.54 5.09 23.07
N GLU A 248 -5.63 5.75 22.78
CA GLU A 248 -6.46 5.51 21.60
C GLU A 248 -6.36 6.68 20.60
N PHE A 249 -6.44 6.37 19.29
CA PHE A 249 -6.46 7.40 18.25
C PHE A 249 -7.72 8.26 18.26
N TYR A 250 -8.84 7.70 18.72
CA TYR A 250 -10.12 8.40 18.83
C TYR A 250 -10.41 8.75 20.27
N MET A 251 -10.13 10.00 20.59
CA MET A 251 -10.58 10.61 21.83
C MET A 251 -11.58 11.70 21.47
N THR A 252 -12.78 11.55 21.95
CA THR A 252 -13.84 12.55 21.82
C THR A 252 -14.18 13.05 23.22
N GLY A 253 -14.23 14.37 23.40
CA GLY A 253 -14.65 14.95 24.68
C GLY A 253 -16.04 14.46 25.08
N GLU A 254 -16.31 14.35 26.40
CA GLU A 254 -17.56 13.78 26.93
C GLU A 254 -18.81 14.45 26.35
N GLU A 255 -18.82 15.78 26.25
CA GLU A 255 -19.93 16.55 25.70
C GLU A 255 -20.20 16.16 24.22
N ARG A 256 -19.15 16.07 23.41
CA ARG A 256 -19.28 15.67 22.00
C ARG A 256 -19.67 14.21 21.85
N PHE A 257 -19.19 13.34 22.75
CA PHE A 257 -19.57 11.93 22.77
C PHE A 257 -21.07 11.74 23.04
N LEU A 258 -21.61 12.46 24.04
CA LEU A 258 -23.04 12.42 24.34
C LEU A 258 -23.87 12.98 23.17
N GLN A 259 -23.44 14.08 22.57
CA GLN A 259 -24.09 14.63 21.38
C GLN A 259 -24.09 13.64 20.21
N ALA A 260 -22.97 12.95 19.98
CA ALA A 260 -22.87 11.94 18.92
C ALA A 260 -23.86 10.77 19.13
N ILE A 261 -24.10 10.35 20.38
CA ILE A 261 -25.13 9.34 20.69
C ILE A 261 -26.53 9.85 20.30
N GLU A 262 -26.85 11.10 20.63
CA GLU A 262 -28.15 11.71 20.27
C GLU A 262 -28.30 11.83 18.73
N ASP A 263 -27.23 12.25 18.05
CA ASP A 263 -27.20 12.38 16.59
C ASP A 263 -27.38 11.01 15.90
N ILE A 264 -26.77 9.93 16.45
CA ILE A 264 -26.94 8.56 15.93
C ILE A 264 -28.37 8.06 16.16
N GLU A 265 -28.97 8.34 17.30
CA GLU A 265 -30.37 7.99 17.57
C GLU A 265 -31.33 8.69 16.61
N ALA A 266 -31.12 9.98 16.37
CA ALA A 266 -31.93 10.75 15.43
C ALA A 266 -31.79 10.21 13.98
N GLU A 267 -30.59 9.85 13.54
CA GLU A 267 -30.36 9.23 12.23
C GLU A 267 -31.03 7.85 12.14
N LEU A 268 -30.99 7.07 13.24
CA LEU A 268 -31.66 5.77 13.29
C LEU A 268 -33.17 5.90 13.12
N ASP A 269 -33.80 6.82 13.84
CA ASP A 269 -35.25 7.05 13.76
C ASP A 269 -35.64 7.46 12.34
N GLU A 270 -34.91 8.41 11.73
CA GLU A 270 -35.14 8.80 10.32
C GLU A 270 -35.02 7.61 9.38
N ARG A 271 -34.04 6.72 9.61
CA ARG A 271 -33.79 5.59 8.74
C ARG A 271 -34.85 4.48 8.88
N ILE A 272 -35.34 4.24 10.10
CA ILE A 272 -36.47 3.33 10.36
C ILE A 272 -37.73 3.84 9.63
N ASP A 273 -38.07 5.12 9.81
CA ASP A 273 -39.23 5.75 9.18
C ASP A 273 -39.17 5.63 7.66
N PHE A 274 -37.98 5.84 7.08
CA PHE A 274 -37.75 5.65 5.65
C PHE A 274 -38.06 4.23 5.20
N PHE A 275 -37.49 3.21 5.85
CA PHE A 275 -37.71 1.81 5.47
C PHE A 275 -39.17 1.37 5.64
N VAL A 276 -39.82 1.80 6.72
CA VAL A 276 -41.26 1.50 6.96
C VAL A 276 -42.11 2.18 5.87
N SER A 277 -41.84 3.41 5.50
CA SER A 277 -42.56 4.13 4.44
C SER A 277 -42.44 3.47 3.06
N GLU A 278 -41.33 2.80 2.81
CA GLU A 278 -41.08 2.03 1.58
C GLU A 278 -41.59 0.56 1.65
N GLY A 279 -42.18 0.16 2.79
CA GLY A 279 -42.66 -1.21 3.01
C GLY A 279 -41.54 -2.25 3.21
N ARG A 280 -40.37 -1.81 3.68
CA ARG A 280 -39.14 -2.60 3.89
C ARG A 280 -38.97 -2.93 5.37
N ASP A 281 -39.89 -3.64 5.94
CA ASP A 281 -39.96 -3.94 7.38
C ASP A 281 -38.73 -4.76 7.86
N LEU A 282 -38.16 -5.61 7.00
CA LEU A 282 -37.00 -6.43 7.35
C LEU A 282 -35.75 -5.55 7.56
N GLU A 283 -35.52 -4.61 6.64
CA GLU A 283 -34.42 -3.67 6.73
C GLU A 283 -34.57 -2.71 7.91
N ALA A 284 -35.82 -2.26 8.16
CA ALA A 284 -36.14 -1.44 9.34
C ALA A 284 -35.78 -2.19 10.63
N HIS A 285 -36.16 -3.45 10.76
CA HIS A 285 -35.87 -4.26 11.94
C HIS A 285 -34.35 -4.55 12.08
N ARG A 286 -33.65 -4.84 10.96
CA ARG A 286 -32.19 -5.07 10.99
C ARG A 286 -31.43 -3.85 11.49
N ILE A 287 -31.71 -2.67 10.93
CA ILE A 287 -31.00 -1.45 11.32
C ILE A 287 -31.32 -1.04 12.77
N GLU A 288 -32.58 -1.18 13.17
CA GLU A 288 -33.00 -0.92 14.54
C GLU A 288 -32.25 -1.80 15.55
N GLN A 289 -32.29 -3.12 15.36
CA GLN A 289 -31.64 -4.08 16.24
C GLN A 289 -30.13 -3.84 16.35
N ARG A 290 -29.49 -3.64 15.20
CA ARG A 290 -28.03 -3.43 15.13
C ARG A 290 -27.61 -2.13 15.79
N THR A 291 -28.24 -1.02 15.44
CA THR A 291 -27.84 0.29 15.93
C THR A 291 -28.18 0.46 17.40
N LYS A 292 -29.31 -0.06 17.90
CA LYS A 292 -29.63 -0.04 19.33
C LYS A 292 -28.61 -0.83 20.15
N PHE A 293 -28.15 -1.99 19.65
CA PHE A 293 -27.09 -2.74 20.30
C PHE A 293 -25.77 -1.96 20.32
N ASP A 294 -25.40 -1.34 19.18
CA ASP A 294 -24.19 -0.52 19.10
C ASP A 294 -24.26 0.69 20.06
N LEU A 295 -25.44 1.35 20.19
CA LEU A 295 -25.67 2.47 21.13
C LEU A 295 -25.59 2.02 22.60
N GLU A 296 -26.11 0.84 22.93
CA GLU A 296 -26.01 0.27 24.28
C GLU A 296 -24.52 0.03 24.62
N MET A 297 -23.75 -0.56 23.70
CA MET A 297 -22.31 -0.76 23.90
C MET A 297 -21.54 0.56 24.04
N LEU A 298 -21.89 1.58 23.26
CA LEU A 298 -21.29 2.92 23.37
C LEU A 298 -21.55 3.53 24.74
N ARG A 299 -22.78 3.43 25.28
CA ARG A 299 -23.13 3.96 26.61
C ARG A 299 -22.45 3.22 27.76
N GLU A 300 -22.37 1.88 27.67
CA GLU A 300 -21.87 1.05 28.78
C GLU A 300 -20.34 0.89 28.77
N VAL A 301 -19.75 0.81 27.58
CA VAL A 301 -18.33 0.48 27.38
C VAL A 301 -17.53 1.61 26.74
N GLY A 302 -18.21 2.61 26.14
CA GLY A 302 -17.58 3.70 25.40
C GLY A 302 -17.16 3.35 23.99
N SER A 303 -17.40 2.10 23.53
CA SER A 303 -17.04 1.64 22.19
C SER A 303 -17.92 0.49 21.73
N CYS A 304 -18.04 0.27 20.41
CA CYS A 304 -18.75 -0.86 19.83
C CYS A 304 -18.01 -1.44 18.60
N LYS A 305 -18.35 -2.68 18.19
CA LYS A 305 -17.79 -3.29 16.98
C LYS A 305 -18.24 -2.51 15.74
N GLY A 306 -17.30 -1.85 15.06
CA GLY A 306 -17.61 -1.03 13.90
C GLY A 306 -17.91 0.44 14.25
N VAL A 307 -17.44 0.93 15.40
CA VAL A 307 -17.60 2.33 15.84
C VAL A 307 -17.16 3.33 14.76
N GLU A 308 -16.22 2.96 13.92
CA GLU A 308 -15.76 3.77 12.79
C GLU A 308 -16.90 4.17 11.82
N ASN A 309 -17.96 3.38 11.72
CA ASN A 309 -19.10 3.72 10.86
C ASN A 309 -19.91 4.92 11.38
N TYR A 310 -19.68 5.33 12.62
CA TYR A 310 -20.28 6.49 13.27
C TYR A 310 -19.31 7.67 13.41
N SER A 311 -18.09 7.58 12.83
CA SER A 311 -17.01 8.57 12.99
C SER A 311 -17.43 10.01 12.69
N MET A 312 -18.31 10.22 11.69
CA MET A 312 -18.83 11.53 11.33
C MET A 312 -19.52 12.23 12.51
N HIS A 313 -20.25 11.49 13.33
CA HIS A 313 -20.92 12.03 14.51
C HIS A 313 -19.94 12.37 15.62
N PHE A 314 -18.88 11.58 15.80
CA PHE A 314 -17.86 11.81 16.83
C PHE A 314 -16.95 12.99 16.52
N ASP A 315 -16.57 13.18 15.26
CA ASP A 315 -15.70 14.28 14.83
C ASP A 315 -16.45 15.55 14.39
N GLY A 316 -17.79 15.51 14.35
CA GLY A 316 -18.65 16.65 14.08
C GLY A 316 -18.75 17.10 12.65
N ARG A 317 -18.29 16.27 11.70
CA ARG A 317 -18.40 16.53 10.27
C ARG A 317 -19.86 16.52 9.80
N GLN A 318 -20.11 17.27 8.71
CA GLN A 318 -21.37 17.19 8.02
C GLN A 318 -21.37 16.03 7.01
N PRO A 319 -22.54 15.47 6.65
CA PRO A 319 -22.64 14.43 5.63
C PRO A 319 -21.96 14.84 4.31
N GLY A 320 -21.08 13.96 3.81
CA GLY A 320 -20.33 14.19 2.59
C GLY A 320 -19.01 14.97 2.73
N GLU A 321 -18.74 15.54 3.89
CA GLU A 321 -17.43 16.15 4.17
C GLU A 321 -16.33 15.09 4.16
N ARG A 322 -15.13 15.51 3.70
CA ARG A 322 -13.99 14.60 3.70
C ARG A 322 -13.54 14.26 5.13
N PRO A 323 -13.07 13.04 5.39
CA PRO A 323 -12.46 12.70 6.66
C PRO A 323 -11.11 13.42 6.81
N TYR A 324 -10.69 13.66 8.06
CA TYR A 324 -9.32 13.97 8.36
C TYR A 324 -8.44 12.75 8.09
N CYS A 325 -7.19 12.97 7.70
CA CYS A 325 -6.24 11.90 7.38
C CYS A 325 -4.80 12.33 7.70
N LEU A 326 -3.82 11.51 7.38
CA LEU A 326 -2.41 11.83 7.68
C LEU A 326 -1.92 13.13 7.01
N LEU A 327 -2.50 13.51 5.87
CA LEU A 327 -2.15 14.78 5.20
C LEU A 327 -2.56 16.01 6.03
N ASP A 328 -3.63 15.91 6.83
CA ASP A 328 -4.01 17.00 7.74
C ASP A 328 -2.99 17.18 8.86
N PHE A 329 -2.39 16.10 9.35
CA PHE A 329 -1.28 16.16 10.31
C PHE A 329 -0.01 16.75 9.69
N TYR A 330 0.27 16.47 8.42
CA TYR A 330 1.36 17.14 7.70
C TYR A 330 1.11 18.64 7.55
N ARG A 331 -0.11 19.02 7.22
CA ARG A 331 -0.52 20.43 7.13
C ARG A 331 -0.39 21.11 8.50
N PHE A 332 -0.82 20.45 9.56
CA PHE A 332 -0.69 20.92 10.94
C PHE A 332 0.79 21.08 11.34
N CYS A 333 1.63 20.10 11.08
CA CYS A 333 3.08 20.17 11.30
C CYS A 333 3.70 21.35 10.55
N ALA A 334 3.37 21.50 9.27
CA ALA A 334 3.89 22.57 8.45
C ALA A 334 3.46 23.97 8.92
N GLU A 335 2.21 24.12 9.38
CA GLU A 335 1.70 25.38 9.91
C GLU A 335 2.40 25.76 11.21
N ASN A 336 2.56 24.84 12.14
CA ASN A 336 3.14 25.10 13.45
C ASN A 336 4.66 25.30 13.42
N PHE A 337 5.39 24.55 12.56
CA PHE A 337 6.85 24.55 12.58
C PHE A 337 7.49 25.20 11.35
N HIS A 338 6.79 25.28 10.23
CA HIS A 338 7.32 25.80 8.96
C HIS A 338 6.62 27.07 8.47
N GLY A 339 5.67 27.59 9.27
CA GLY A 339 5.04 28.89 9.08
C GLY A 339 3.92 28.96 8.04
N SER A 340 3.59 27.85 7.38
CA SER A 340 2.40 27.72 6.50
C SER A 340 2.04 26.26 6.33
N GLY A 341 0.77 25.92 6.41
CA GLY A 341 0.22 24.58 6.19
C GLY A 341 0.52 23.98 4.80
N ASP A 342 0.98 24.81 3.85
CA ASP A 342 1.34 24.37 2.50
C ASP A 342 2.85 24.06 2.35
N ARG A 343 3.62 24.05 3.45
CA ARG A 343 5.07 23.80 3.42
C ARG A 343 5.42 22.38 3.80
N TYR A 344 4.95 21.41 3.04
CA TYR A 344 5.34 20.01 3.14
C TYR A 344 5.40 19.36 1.75
N LEU A 345 6.10 18.25 1.64
CA LEU A 345 6.33 17.52 0.40
C LEU A 345 5.68 16.13 0.47
N VAL A 346 5.03 15.73 -0.61
CA VAL A 346 4.62 14.33 -0.81
C VAL A 346 5.45 13.75 -1.94
N ILE A 347 6.16 12.66 -1.66
CA ILE A 347 6.88 11.86 -2.66
C ILE A 347 6.08 10.59 -2.90
N MET A 348 5.76 10.30 -4.14
CA MET A 348 5.05 9.08 -4.52
C MET A 348 6.00 8.13 -5.23
N ASP A 349 6.46 7.13 -4.49
CA ASP A 349 7.34 6.09 -5.05
C ASP A 349 6.54 5.09 -5.89
N GLU A 350 7.16 4.59 -6.97
CA GLU A 350 6.53 3.79 -8.01
C GLU A 350 5.15 4.35 -8.40
N SER A 351 5.12 5.66 -8.68
CA SER A 351 3.91 6.48 -8.84
C SER A 351 2.91 5.92 -9.85
N HIS A 352 3.40 5.26 -10.91
CA HIS A 352 2.58 4.61 -11.93
C HIS A 352 1.66 3.50 -11.38
N VAL A 353 1.94 2.98 -10.17
CA VAL A 353 1.11 2.03 -9.43
C VAL A 353 0.39 2.72 -8.28
N THR A 354 1.12 3.50 -7.50
CA THR A 354 0.62 4.14 -6.28
C THR A 354 -0.51 5.14 -6.57
N LEU A 355 -0.39 5.95 -7.63
CA LEU A 355 -1.42 6.94 -7.97
C LEU A 355 -2.74 6.32 -8.45
N PRO A 356 -2.76 5.30 -9.34
CA PRO A 356 -3.97 4.54 -9.65
C PRO A 356 -4.59 3.87 -8.43
N GLN A 357 -3.78 3.33 -7.52
CA GLN A 357 -4.24 2.70 -6.29
C GLN A 357 -5.01 3.70 -5.42
N VAL A 358 -4.43 4.87 -5.12
CA VAL A 358 -5.13 5.96 -4.40
C VAL A 358 -6.46 6.30 -5.08
N GLY A 359 -6.47 6.39 -6.41
CA GLY A 359 -7.67 6.71 -7.19
C GLY A 359 -8.78 5.64 -7.10
N GLY A 360 -8.43 4.37 -6.89
CA GLY A 360 -9.38 3.26 -6.83
C GLY A 360 -10.03 3.05 -5.46
N MET A 361 -9.39 3.51 -4.36
CA MET A 361 -9.83 3.22 -3.00
C MET A 361 -11.28 3.65 -2.70
N PHE A 362 -11.63 4.90 -3.04
CA PHE A 362 -12.95 5.44 -2.75
C PHE A 362 -14.08 4.62 -3.42
N GLY A 363 -13.91 4.25 -4.69
CA GLY A 363 -14.95 3.54 -5.45
C GLY A 363 -15.26 2.16 -4.86
N GLY A 364 -14.22 1.42 -4.47
CA GLY A 364 -14.37 0.10 -3.85
C GLY A 364 -15.08 0.16 -2.49
N ASP A 365 -14.67 1.08 -1.62
CA ASP A 365 -15.29 1.27 -0.30
C ASP A 365 -16.75 1.72 -0.42
N TRP A 366 -17.02 2.68 -1.30
CA TRP A 366 -18.38 3.19 -1.54
C TRP A 366 -19.33 2.07 -1.99
N SER A 367 -18.94 1.27 -3.00
CA SER A 367 -19.79 0.20 -3.54
C SER A 367 -20.14 -0.86 -2.49
N ARG A 368 -19.16 -1.23 -1.66
CA ARG A 368 -19.37 -2.17 -0.55
C ARG A 368 -20.35 -1.64 0.49
N LYS A 369 -20.17 -0.38 0.92
CA LYS A 369 -21.01 0.27 1.93
C LYS A 369 -22.42 0.58 1.42
N ALA A 370 -22.57 0.86 0.12
CA ALA A 370 -23.88 1.06 -0.47
C ALA A 370 -24.83 -0.13 -0.23
N ASN A 371 -24.34 -1.35 -0.38
CA ASN A 371 -25.15 -2.54 -0.08
C ASN A 371 -25.48 -2.64 1.42
N LEU A 372 -24.51 -2.36 2.31
CA LEU A 372 -24.78 -2.40 3.76
C LEU A 372 -25.83 -1.39 4.21
N VAL A 373 -25.78 -0.18 3.67
CA VAL A 373 -26.75 0.88 3.96
C VAL A 373 -28.12 0.58 3.32
N GLU A 374 -28.12 0.15 2.06
CA GLU A 374 -29.35 -0.14 1.32
C GLU A 374 -30.17 -1.26 1.98
N TYR A 375 -29.50 -2.30 2.48
CA TYR A 375 -30.18 -3.47 3.07
C TYR A 375 -30.28 -3.44 4.60
N GLY A 376 -30.11 -2.27 5.23
CA GLY A 376 -30.37 -2.05 6.65
C GLY A 376 -29.33 -2.64 7.61
N PHE A 377 -28.08 -2.85 7.18
CA PHE A 377 -26.99 -3.30 8.04
C PHE A 377 -26.20 -2.15 8.66
N ARG A 378 -26.18 -0.97 8.00
CA ARG A 378 -25.51 0.24 8.49
C ARG A 378 -26.34 1.50 8.20
N LEU A 379 -26.14 2.54 9.03
CA LEU A 379 -26.69 3.87 8.81
C LEU A 379 -25.99 4.57 7.62
N ARG A 380 -26.58 5.67 7.13
CA ARG A 380 -26.01 6.44 6.02
C ARG A 380 -24.66 7.05 6.36
N SER A 381 -24.46 7.46 7.62
CA SER A 381 -23.20 7.97 8.15
C SER A 381 -22.00 7.03 7.93
N ALA A 382 -22.25 5.73 7.75
CA ALA A 382 -21.20 4.78 7.37
C ALA A 382 -20.49 5.15 6.05
N HIS A 383 -21.15 5.85 5.11
CA HIS A 383 -20.53 6.35 3.90
C HIS A 383 -19.47 7.44 4.14
N ASP A 384 -19.58 8.18 5.24
CA ASP A 384 -18.66 9.27 5.57
C ASP A 384 -17.38 8.78 6.27
N ASN A 385 -17.39 7.50 6.68
CA ASN A 385 -16.20 6.74 7.01
C ASN A 385 -15.55 6.22 5.71
N ARG A 386 -14.77 7.00 5.01
CA ARG A 386 -14.28 6.68 3.67
C ARG A 386 -12.85 7.18 3.43
N PRO A 387 -12.12 6.58 2.51
CA PRO A 387 -10.87 7.19 2.05
C PRO A 387 -11.15 8.50 1.29
N LEU A 388 -10.13 9.32 1.12
CA LEU A 388 -10.19 10.50 0.28
C LEU A 388 -10.55 10.12 -1.17
N LYS A 389 -11.35 10.96 -1.80
CA LYS A 389 -11.46 10.94 -3.27
C LYS A 389 -10.17 11.45 -3.88
N ILE A 390 -9.84 11.02 -5.10
CA ILE A 390 -8.61 11.46 -5.77
C ILE A 390 -8.51 12.98 -5.91
N ALA A 391 -9.63 13.67 -6.10
CA ALA A 391 -9.67 15.14 -6.17
C ALA A 391 -9.33 15.77 -4.81
N GLU A 392 -9.92 15.26 -3.71
CA GLU A 392 -9.64 15.72 -2.35
C GLU A 392 -8.16 15.48 -1.97
N PHE A 393 -7.61 14.31 -2.37
CA PHE A 393 -6.21 13.99 -2.19
C PHE A 393 -5.29 14.98 -2.92
N GLN A 394 -5.62 15.31 -4.17
CA GLN A 394 -4.81 16.24 -4.98
C GLN A 394 -4.88 17.68 -4.47
N GLU A 395 -6.03 18.10 -3.95
CA GLU A 395 -6.26 19.43 -3.40
C GLU A 395 -5.50 19.66 -2.08
N LEU A 396 -5.39 18.62 -1.25
CA LEU A 396 -4.66 18.70 0.02
C LEU A 396 -3.15 18.85 -0.17
N ILE A 397 -2.58 18.37 -1.27
CA ILE A 397 -1.13 18.28 -1.45
C ILE A 397 -0.61 19.51 -2.22
N PRO A 398 0.17 20.38 -1.56
CA PRO A 398 0.73 21.56 -2.19
C PRO A 398 1.80 21.20 -3.22
N GLN A 399 2.69 20.27 -2.89
CA GLN A 399 3.79 19.85 -3.74
C GLN A 399 3.95 18.34 -3.76
N MET A 400 3.99 17.75 -4.94
CA MET A 400 4.14 16.30 -5.13
C MET A 400 5.25 16.00 -6.12
N LEU A 401 6.14 15.10 -5.70
CA LEU A 401 7.16 14.50 -6.54
C LEU A 401 6.77 13.06 -6.90
N TYR A 402 6.48 12.83 -8.17
CA TYR A 402 6.28 11.49 -8.72
C TYR A 402 7.62 10.85 -9.03
N VAL A 403 7.90 9.69 -8.45
CA VAL A 403 9.14 8.93 -8.66
C VAL A 403 8.81 7.59 -9.29
N SER A 404 9.36 7.31 -10.46
CA SER A 404 9.15 6.05 -11.16
C SER A 404 10.24 5.76 -12.17
N ALA A 405 10.48 4.49 -12.48
CA ALA A 405 11.28 4.09 -13.65
C ALA A 405 10.48 4.24 -14.96
N THR A 406 9.15 4.20 -14.86
CA THR A 406 8.21 4.22 -15.98
C THR A 406 6.97 5.04 -15.60
N PRO A 407 7.06 6.39 -15.57
CA PRO A 407 5.94 7.24 -15.19
C PRO A 407 4.64 6.91 -15.95
N GLY A 408 3.50 7.03 -15.28
CA GLY A 408 2.19 6.78 -15.86
C GLY A 408 1.64 7.97 -16.65
N GLU A 409 0.60 7.72 -17.42
CA GLU A 409 -0.07 8.76 -18.21
C GLU A 409 -0.66 9.87 -17.32
N ARG A 410 -1.08 9.53 -16.11
CA ARG A 410 -1.66 10.48 -15.15
C ARG A 410 -0.62 11.46 -14.63
N GLU A 411 0.56 10.96 -14.26
CA GLU A 411 1.67 11.80 -13.77
C GLU A 411 2.14 12.76 -14.87
N LEU A 412 2.31 12.25 -16.09
CA LEU A 412 2.74 13.05 -17.24
C LEU A 412 1.67 14.10 -17.61
N ARG A 413 0.39 13.75 -17.55
CA ARG A 413 -0.70 14.71 -17.71
C ARG A 413 -0.70 15.77 -16.60
N HIS A 414 -0.50 15.39 -15.34
CA HIS A 414 -0.43 16.37 -14.24
C HIS A 414 0.75 17.32 -14.44
N LEU A 415 1.92 16.83 -14.87
CA LEU A 415 3.07 17.66 -15.19
C LEU A 415 2.74 18.64 -16.32
N SER A 416 2.11 18.19 -17.38
CA SER A 416 1.67 19.03 -18.49
C SER A 416 0.64 20.09 -18.07
N GLU A 417 -0.34 19.72 -17.24
CA GLU A 417 -1.34 20.64 -16.70
C GLU A 417 -0.66 21.79 -15.89
N VAL A 418 0.33 21.48 -15.06
CA VAL A 418 1.03 22.46 -14.19
C VAL A 418 2.00 23.34 -14.97
N THR A 419 2.70 22.75 -15.94
CA THR A 419 3.70 23.47 -16.76
C THR A 419 3.08 24.22 -17.93
N GLY A 420 1.82 23.93 -18.27
CA GLY A 420 1.15 24.46 -19.45
C GLY A 420 1.71 23.92 -20.78
N ARG A 421 2.54 22.89 -20.73
CA ARG A 421 3.12 22.25 -21.93
C ARG A 421 2.09 21.34 -22.61
N PRO A 422 1.81 21.52 -23.90
CA PRO A 422 0.97 20.57 -24.62
C PRO A 422 1.71 19.24 -24.84
N ILE A 423 1.00 18.13 -24.73
CA ILE A 423 1.47 16.82 -25.18
C ILE A 423 0.77 16.48 -26.50
N HIS A 424 1.49 16.07 -27.53
CA HIS A 424 0.98 15.68 -28.85
C HIS A 424 -0.14 16.59 -29.40
N ASP A 425 0.22 17.70 -30.03
CA ASP A 425 -0.67 18.60 -30.79
C ASP A 425 -2.05 18.84 -30.21
N GLY A 426 -2.16 19.08 -28.90
CA GLY A 426 -3.39 19.54 -28.28
C GLY A 426 -4.28 18.45 -27.66
N LEU A 427 -3.81 17.23 -27.46
CA LEU A 427 -4.55 16.21 -26.68
C LEU A 427 -4.98 16.71 -25.27
N LEU A 428 -4.29 17.71 -24.73
CA LEU A 428 -4.57 18.32 -23.42
C LEU A 428 -5.45 19.57 -23.44
N HIS A 429 -5.80 20.11 -24.60
CA HIS A 429 -6.75 21.23 -24.71
C HIS A 429 -8.22 20.77 -24.72
N ALA A 430 -8.54 19.53 -24.31
CA ALA A 430 -9.92 19.18 -24.05
C ALA A 430 -10.42 19.98 -22.82
N PRO A 431 -11.55 20.71 -22.94
CA PRO A 431 -12.05 21.53 -21.85
C PRO A 431 -12.23 20.68 -20.59
N ALA A 432 -12.01 21.29 -19.43
CA ALA A 432 -12.17 20.72 -18.10
C ALA A 432 -13.63 20.25 -17.86
N GLY A 433 -14.06 19.24 -18.59
CA GLY A 433 -15.28 18.49 -18.39
C GLY A 433 -14.98 17.28 -17.52
N GLY A 434 -15.81 17.06 -16.52
CA GLY A 434 -15.66 16.11 -15.42
C GLY A 434 -14.95 14.78 -15.70
N GLY A 435 -14.63 14.03 -14.67
CA GLY A 435 -13.72 12.87 -14.62
C GLY A 435 -13.66 11.88 -15.80
N ARG A 436 -14.68 11.79 -16.64
CA ARG A 436 -14.67 10.97 -17.86
C ARG A 436 -13.74 11.52 -18.95
N GLY A 437 -13.63 12.85 -19.09
CA GLY A 437 -12.75 13.46 -20.09
C GLY A 437 -11.25 13.24 -19.81
N LYS A 438 -10.85 13.29 -18.52
CA LYS A 438 -9.46 13.04 -18.11
C LYS A 438 -9.04 11.58 -18.33
N ALA A 439 -9.91 10.63 -18.04
CA ALA A 439 -9.65 9.20 -18.30
C ALA A 439 -9.52 8.89 -19.80
N ASP A 440 -10.22 9.60 -20.68
CA ASP A 440 -10.08 9.45 -22.12
C ASP A 440 -8.75 10.03 -22.65
N VAL A 441 -8.23 11.09 -22.02
CA VAL A 441 -6.90 11.63 -22.31
C VAL A 441 -5.82 10.63 -21.91
N ASP A 442 -5.90 10.09 -20.69
CA ASP A 442 -4.96 9.07 -20.20
C ASP A 442 -4.91 7.84 -21.14
N LYS A 443 -6.07 7.34 -21.57
CA LYS A 443 -6.16 6.24 -22.55
C LYS A 443 -5.57 6.57 -23.93
N LYS A 444 -5.64 7.81 -24.36
CA LYS A 444 -5.06 8.25 -25.64
C LYS A 444 -3.55 8.37 -25.50
N LEU A 445 -3.05 8.94 -24.40
CA LEU A 445 -1.61 9.02 -24.13
C LEU A 445 -0.95 7.66 -24.08
N GLY A 446 -1.60 6.66 -23.47
CA GLY A 446 -1.09 5.29 -23.41
C GLY A 446 -0.93 4.57 -24.75
N ARG A 447 -1.28 5.21 -25.88
CA ARG A 447 -1.05 4.69 -27.23
C ARG A 447 0.27 5.15 -27.84
N PHE A 448 0.93 6.12 -27.22
CA PHE A 448 2.20 6.66 -27.70
C PHE A 448 3.36 6.08 -26.88
N PRO A 449 4.52 5.87 -27.50
CA PRO A 449 5.73 5.52 -26.79
C PRO A 449 6.05 6.56 -25.69
N MET A 450 6.49 6.10 -24.54
CA MET A 450 6.79 6.97 -23.40
C MET A 450 7.83 8.04 -23.78
N GLU A 451 8.81 7.71 -24.60
CA GLU A 451 9.87 8.62 -25.01
C GLU A 451 9.33 9.80 -25.86
N GLU A 452 8.32 9.57 -26.68
CA GLU A 452 7.66 10.64 -27.44
C GLU A 452 6.94 11.62 -26.51
N ILE A 453 6.23 11.10 -25.50
CA ILE A 453 5.54 11.94 -24.50
C ILE A 453 6.55 12.75 -23.69
N LEU A 454 7.65 12.14 -23.26
CA LEU A 454 8.68 12.79 -22.46
C LEU A 454 9.47 13.84 -23.27
N SER A 455 9.55 13.73 -24.59
CA SER A 455 10.16 14.75 -25.44
C SER A 455 9.40 16.08 -25.42
N ASP A 456 8.08 16.03 -25.20
CA ASP A 456 7.21 17.21 -25.08
C ASP A 456 7.26 17.83 -23.64
N LEU A 457 7.80 17.11 -22.67
CA LEU A 457 7.85 17.48 -21.27
C LEU A 457 9.31 17.54 -20.75
N PRO A 458 10.10 18.54 -21.16
CA PRO A 458 11.48 18.68 -20.71
C PRO A 458 11.62 18.93 -19.19
N GLU A 459 10.52 19.30 -18.52
CA GLU A 459 10.47 19.45 -17.06
C GLU A 459 10.44 18.10 -16.32
N ALA A 460 10.20 16.97 -17.01
CA ALA A 460 10.37 15.64 -16.44
C ALA A 460 11.87 15.33 -16.30
N VAL A 461 12.33 15.27 -15.07
CA VAL A 461 13.74 15.05 -14.76
C VAL A 461 14.10 13.57 -14.91
N ARG A 462 15.23 13.28 -15.56
CA ARG A 462 15.67 11.92 -15.85
C ARG A 462 16.94 11.56 -15.08
N MET A 463 16.97 10.34 -14.56
CA MET A 463 18.11 9.71 -13.91
C MET A 463 18.35 8.35 -14.57
N GLU A 464 19.18 8.30 -15.60
CA GLU A 464 19.39 7.09 -16.42
C GLU A 464 20.74 6.42 -16.16
N ILE A 465 21.68 7.13 -15.57
CA ILE A 465 23.01 6.60 -15.23
C ILE A 465 22.96 5.88 -13.87
N ARG A 466 23.51 4.65 -13.86
CA ARG A 466 23.75 3.91 -12.60
C ARG A 466 25.15 4.19 -12.09
N PRO A 467 25.30 4.69 -10.86
CA PRO A 467 26.62 4.95 -10.25
C PRO A 467 27.52 3.69 -10.21
N THR A 468 26.90 2.50 -10.18
CA THR A 468 27.60 1.21 -10.16
C THR A 468 28.20 0.80 -11.49
N GLY A 469 27.91 1.55 -12.56
CA GLY A 469 28.32 1.22 -13.93
C GLY A 469 27.56 0.06 -14.57
N LEU A 470 26.59 -0.55 -13.88
CA LEU A 470 25.83 -1.67 -14.39
C LEU A 470 25.01 -1.29 -15.61
N LEU A 471 25.14 -2.08 -16.68
CA LEU A 471 24.47 -1.88 -17.96
C LEU A 471 23.02 -2.39 -17.90
N ASP A 472 22.15 -1.81 -18.73
CA ASP A 472 20.89 -2.46 -19.03
C ASP A 472 21.13 -3.84 -19.70
N PRO A 473 20.27 -4.85 -19.42
CA PRO A 473 20.51 -6.20 -19.89
C PRO A 473 20.46 -6.29 -21.42
N MET A 474 21.23 -7.22 -21.98
CA MET A 474 21.14 -7.55 -23.40
C MET A 474 19.80 -8.23 -23.69
N VAL A 475 19.01 -7.67 -24.62
CA VAL A 475 17.73 -8.25 -25.02
C VAL A 475 17.90 -9.09 -26.27
N LYS A 476 17.42 -10.34 -26.23
CA LYS A 476 17.41 -11.29 -27.35
C LYS A 476 15.98 -11.72 -27.66
N ILE A 477 15.63 -11.78 -28.96
CA ILE A 477 14.35 -12.32 -29.41
C ILE A 477 14.60 -13.73 -29.91
N ARG A 478 13.78 -14.70 -29.50
CA ARG A 478 13.83 -16.10 -29.93
C ARG A 478 12.44 -16.58 -30.32
N LYS A 479 12.36 -17.59 -31.19
CA LYS A 479 11.11 -18.21 -31.60
C LYS A 479 10.39 -18.90 -30.45
N THR A 480 9.06 -18.96 -30.55
CA THR A 480 8.23 -19.67 -29.58
C THR A 480 8.31 -21.19 -29.73
N GLU A 481 8.63 -21.69 -30.95
CA GLU A 481 8.84 -23.10 -31.17
C GLU A 481 10.07 -23.60 -30.38
N GLY A 482 9.87 -24.63 -29.54
CA GLY A 482 10.93 -25.21 -28.70
C GLY A 482 11.39 -24.30 -27.55
N GLN A 483 10.60 -23.25 -27.20
CA GLN A 483 10.97 -22.24 -26.19
C GLN A 483 11.29 -22.81 -24.83
N VAL A 484 10.64 -23.89 -24.39
CA VAL A 484 10.87 -24.49 -23.06
C VAL A 484 12.18 -25.24 -23.01
N ASP A 485 12.57 -25.95 -24.06
CA ASP A 485 13.84 -26.68 -24.15
C ASP A 485 15.02 -25.71 -24.31
N ASP A 486 14.83 -24.64 -25.09
CA ASP A 486 15.80 -23.54 -25.20
C ASP A 486 16.00 -22.84 -23.85
N LEU A 487 14.93 -22.54 -23.14
CA LEU A 487 14.98 -21.97 -21.79
C LEU A 487 15.71 -22.91 -20.81
N LEU A 488 15.44 -24.22 -20.84
CA LEU A 488 16.11 -25.20 -19.99
C LEU A 488 17.65 -25.19 -20.20
N SER A 489 18.07 -25.06 -21.46
CA SER A 489 19.49 -24.97 -21.81
C SER A 489 20.15 -23.70 -21.25
N GLU A 490 19.44 -22.57 -21.30
CA GLU A 490 19.92 -21.31 -20.72
C GLU A 490 19.91 -21.33 -19.19
N ILE A 491 18.90 -21.93 -18.56
CA ILE A 491 18.85 -22.13 -17.11
C ILE A 491 20.08 -22.89 -16.62
N ASN A 492 20.38 -24.03 -17.23
CA ASN A 492 21.53 -24.86 -16.83
C ASN A 492 22.83 -24.07 -16.87
N ARG A 493 23.05 -23.25 -17.91
CA ARG A 493 24.23 -22.36 -18.00
C ARG A 493 24.31 -21.33 -16.88
N ARG A 494 23.16 -20.86 -16.37
CA ARG A 494 23.12 -19.88 -15.27
C ARG A 494 23.31 -20.54 -13.91
N VAL A 495 22.69 -21.68 -13.71
CA VAL A 495 22.83 -22.47 -12.48
C VAL A 495 24.28 -22.90 -12.26
N GLU A 496 25.01 -23.29 -13.31
CA GLU A 496 26.44 -23.61 -13.26
C GLU A 496 27.30 -22.43 -12.75
N ARG A 497 26.80 -21.20 -12.86
CA ARG A 497 27.47 -19.97 -12.39
C ARG A 497 26.95 -19.45 -11.07
N ASP A 498 26.09 -20.20 -10.38
CA ASP A 498 25.34 -19.78 -9.19
C ASP A 498 24.45 -18.55 -9.41
N GLU A 499 23.97 -18.36 -10.64
CA GLU A 499 23.05 -17.29 -11.03
C GLU A 499 21.60 -17.78 -11.01
N ARG A 500 20.62 -16.87 -10.91
CA ARG A 500 19.19 -17.19 -10.81
C ARG A 500 18.43 -16.70 -12.04
N VAL A 501 17.27 -17.32 -12.26
CA VAL A 501 16.44 -17.06 -13.44
C VAL A 501 15.01 -16.72 -13.04
N LEU A 502 14.44 -15.69 -13.69
CA LEU A 502 13.03 -15.36 -13.62
C LEU A 502 12.35 -15.64 -14.94
N VAL A 503 11.19 -16.26 -14.91
CA VAL A 503 10.39 -16.59 -16.10
C VAL A 503 9.01 -15.98 -15.97
N THR A 504 8.57 -15.18 -16.95
CA THR A 504 7.22 -14.62 -16.96
C THR A 504 6.35 -15.27 -18.00
N VAL A 505 5.15 -15.68 -17.58
CA VAL A 505 4.12 -16.33 -18.41
C VAL A 505 2.80 -15.59 -18.30
N MET A 506 1.82 -15.97 -19.13
CA MET A 506 0.52 -15.26 -19.19
C MET A 506 -0.56 -15.84 -18.28
N THR A 507 -0.46 -17.11 -17.87
CA THR A 507 -1.51 -17.78 -17.08
C THR A 507 -0.94 -18.56 -15.89
N ILE A 508 -1.73 -18.69 -14.82
CA ILE A 508 -1.38 -19.48 -13.61
C ILE A 508 -1.08 -20.93 -14.00
N LYS A 509 -1.98 -21.55 -14.76
CA LYS A 509 -1.83 -22.93 -15.18
C LYS A 509 -0.52 -23.18 -15.94
N PHE A 510 -0.14 -22.28 -16.83
CA PHE A 510 1.10 -22.40 -17.57
C PHE A 510 2.34 -22.19 -16.68
N ALA A 511 2.26 -21.31 -15.67
CA ALA A 511 3.33 -21.16 -14.67
C ALA A 511 3.58 -22.48 -13.92
N GLU A 512 2.51 -23.13 -13.46
CA GLU A 512 2.58 -24.42 -12.79
C GLU A 512 3.14 -25.53 -13.68
N GLU A 513 2.65 -25.62 -14.95
CA GLU A 513 3.09 -26.62 -15.92
C GLU A 513 4.58 -26.48 -16.26
N VAL A 514 5.06 -25.24 -16.51
CA VAL A 514 6.49 -24.97 -16.77
C VAL A 514 7.33 -25.30 -15.54
N SER A 515 6.91 -24.90 -14.34
CA SER A 515 7.62 -25.22 -13.10
C SER A 515 7.73 -26.73 -12.88
N GLN A 516 6.64 -27.47 -13.08
CA GLN A 516 6.63 -28.93 -12.97
C GLN A 516 7.55 -29.61 -14.01
N TYR A 517 7.55 -29.11 -15.25
CA TYR A 517 8.45 -29.62 -16.27
C TYR A 517 9.92 -29.40 -15.89
N LEU A 518 10.30 -28.20 -15.48
CA LEU A 518 11.66 -27.88 -15.05
C LEU A 518 12.11 -28.74 -13.85
N ASN A 519 11.25 -28.95 -12.86
CA ASN A 519 11.53 -29.85 -11.75
C ASN A 519 11.74 -31.31 -12.19
N LYS A 520 10.98 -31.82 -13.17
CA LYS A 520 11.19 -33.16 -13.75
C LYS A 520 12.54 -33.27 -14.46
N MET A 521 13.06 -32.16 -14.98
CA MET A 521 14.38 -32.11 -15.63
C MET A 521 15.52 -31.82 -14.64
N GLY A 522 15.26 -31.81 -13.33
CA GLY A 522 16.25 -31.66 -12.27
C GLY A 522 16.61 -30.21 -11.91
N VAL A 523 15.90 -29.22 -12.45
CA VAL A 523 16.05 -27.82 -12.08
C VAL A 523 15.16 -27.52 -10.85
N LYS A 524 15.67 -26.81 -9.86
CA LYS A 524 14.90 -26.39 -8.69
C LYS A 524 14.03 -25.19 -9.03
N ALA A 525 12.85 -25.43 -9.61
CA ALA A 525 11.91 -24.41 -10.05
C ALA A 525 10.72 -24.30 -9.09
N HIS A 526 10.29 -23.08 -8.84
CA HIS A 526 9.05 -22.78 -8.12
C HIS A 526 8.19 -21.82 -8.95
N TYR A 527 6.87 -21.87 -8.75
CA TYR A 527 5.96 -20.91 -9.36
C TYR A 527 5.54 -19.83 -8.36
N LEU A 528 5.15 -18.66 -8.87
CA LEU A 528 4.70 -17.53 -8.07
C LEU A 528 3.49 -16.86 -8.75
N HIS A 529 2.34 -16.86 -8.09
CA HIS A 529 1.10 -16.22 -8.58
C HIS A 529 0.30 -15.56 -7.45
N SER A 530 -0.82 -14.93 -7.79
CA SER A 530 -1.64 -14.13 -6.88
C SER A 530 -2.31 -14.90 -5.72
N GLU A 531 -2.46 -16.23 -5.84
CA GLU A 531 -3.08 -17.07 -4.81
C GLU A 531 -2.08 -17.54 -3.74
N ILE A 532 -0.79 -17.21 -3.88
CA ILE A 532 0.24 -17.53 -2.90
C ILE A 532 0.25 -16.47 -1.81
N ASP A 533 0.19 -16.90 -0.56
CA ASP A 533 0.24 -16.04 0.63
C ASP A 533 1.51 -15.17 0.66
N THR A 534 1.39 -13.98 1.22
CA THR A 534 2.48 -12.99 1.33
C THR A 534 3.69 -13.55 2.10
N LEU A 535 3.47 -14.33 3.15
CA LEU A 535 4.54 -14.99 3.90
C LEU A 535 5.25 -16.05 3.05
N GLU A 536 4.47 -16.93 2.41
CA GLU A 536 5.00 -17.96 1.50
C GLU A 536 5.77 -17.33 0.34
N ARG A 537 5.26 -16.23 -0.25
CA ARG A 537 5.95 -15.47 -1.28
C ARG A 537 7.31 -14.97 -0.81
N THR A 538 7.39 -14.43 0.41
CA THR A 538 8.63 -13.91 0.99
C THR A 538 9.65 -15.03 1.16
N GLU A 539 9.23 -16.21 1.61
CA GLU A 539 10.10 -17.37 1.79
C GLU A 539 10.60 -17.95 0.44
N ILE A 540 9.74 -17.99 -0.60
CA ILE A 540 10.14 -18.38 -1.96
C ILE A 540 11.24 -17.43 -2.49
N ILE A 541 11.10 -16.13 -2.29
CA ILE A 541 12.10 -15.14 -2.73
C ILE A 541 13.41 -15.31 -1.94
N LYS A 542 13.33 -15.54 -0.63
CA LYS A 542 14.51 -15.85 0.19
C LYS A 542 15.20 -17.12 -0.29
N ALA A 543 14.44 -18.18 -0.57
CA ALA A 543 14.96 -19.45 -1.06
C ALA A 543 15.67 -19.28 -2.42
N LEU A 544 15.16 -18.44 -3.34
CA LEU A 544 15.83 -18.09 -4.58
C LEU A 544 17.18 -17.40 -4.32
N ARG A 545 17.21 -16.39 -3.45
CA ARG A 545 18.44 -15.67 -3.12
C ARG A 545 19.51 -16.54 -2.44
N LEU A 546 19.08 -17.54 -1.68
CA LEU A 546 19.97 -18.49 -1.01
C LEU A 546 20.43 -19.65 -1.90
N GLY A 547 19.82 -19.84 -3.09
CA GLY A 547 20.14 -20.92 -4.02
C GLY A 547 19.46 -22.25 -3.71
N HIS A 548 18.45 -22.23 -2.86
CA HIS A 548 17.57 -23.40 -2.66
C HIS A 548 16.60 -23.58 -3.82
N ILE A 549 16.29 -22.48 -4.52
CA ILE A 549 15.53 -22.41 -5.77
C ILE A 549 16.42 -21.75 -6.81
N ASP A 550 16.42 -22.27 -8.06
CA ASP A 550 17.19 -21.74 -9.17
C ASP A 550 16.34 -20.85 -10.08
N VAL A 551 15.04 -21.16 -10.20
CA VAL A 551 14.10 -20.52 -11.13
C VAL A 551 12.78 -20.21 -10.44
N ILE A 552 12.29 -18.97 -10.62
CA ILE A 552 10.90 -18.64 -10.30
C ILE A 552 10.15 -18.40 -11.63
N VAL A 553 9.02 -19.10 -11.78
CA VAL A 553 8.07 -18.91 -12.89
C VAL A 553 6.86 -18.15 -12.36
N GLY A 554 6.53 -16.98 -12.93
CA GLY A 554 5.40 -16.20 -12.44
C GLY A 554 4.69 -15.39 -13.51
N ILE A 555 3.56 -14.77 -13.15
CA ILE A 555 2.78 -13.92 -14.04
C ILE A 555 3.17 -12.45 -13.78
N ASN A 556 2.40 -11.76 -12.99
CA ASN A 556 2.54 -10.31 -12.74
C ASN A 556 3.44 -9.98 -11.55
N LEU A 557 3.71 -10.96 -10.71
CA LEU A 557 4.35 -10.79 -9.40
C LEU A 557 5.82 -10.40 -9.47
N LEU A 558 6.39 -10.38 -10.67
CA LEU A 558 7.78 -9.98 -10.90
C LEU A 558 7.95 -8.50 -11.24
N ARG A 559 6.85 -7.71 -11.26
CA ARG A 559 6.89 -6.31 -11.69
C ARG A 559 7.54 -5.39 -10.68
N GLU A 560 7.23 -5.51 -9.39
CA GLU A 560 7.54 -4.50 -8.38
C GLU A 560 8.20 -5.11 -7.16
N GLY A 561 9.11 -4.36 -6.54
CA GLY A 561 9.67 -4.65 -5.24
C GLY A 561 10.69 -5.77 -5.13
N LEU A 562 11.02 -6.48 -6.22
CA LEU A 562 12.04 -7.52 -6.19
C LEU A 562 13.42 -6.94 -6.51
N ASP A 563 14.27 -6.91 -5.52
CA ASP A 563 15.67 -6.55 -5.63
C ASP A 563 16.56 -7.78 -5.42
N ILE A 564 16.81 -8.50 -6.51
CA ILE A 564 17.52 -9.77 -6.51
C ILE A 564 18.74 -9.68 -7.42
N PRO A 565 19.90 -9.24 -6.90
CA PRO A 565 21.13 -9.10 -7.72
C PRO A 565 21.65 -10.46 -8.27
N GLU A 566 21.21 -11.56 -7.71
CA GLU A 566 21.57 -12.90 -8.16
C GLU A 566 20.89 -13.28 -9.50
N VAL A 567 19.86 -12.52 -9.94
CA VAL A 567 19.15 -12.79 -11.21
C VAL A 567 19.94 -12.25 -12.39
N SER A 568 20.43 -13.13 -13.25
CA SER A 568 21.14 -12.81 -14.48
C SER A 568 20.32 -13.04 -15.76
N LEU A 569 19.22 -13.82 -15.68
CA LEU A 569 18.36 -14.10 -16.81
C LEU A 569 16.90 -13.83 -16.48
N VAL A 570 16.24 -13.09 -17.36
CA VAL A 570 14.78 -12.97 -17.39
C VAL A 570 14.27 -13.49 -18.72
N ALA A 571 13.35 -14.46 -18.68
CA ALA A 571 12.70 -15.00 -19.86
C ALA A 571 11.23 -14.58 -19.89
N ILE A 572 10.77 -14.06 -21.03
CA ILE A 572 9.41 -13.58 -21.22
C ILE A 572 8.76 -14.39 -22.32
N PHE A 573 7.78 -15.22 -21.97
CA PHE A 573 7.01 -16.01 -22.92
C PHE A 573 5.86 -15.19 -23.50
N ASP A 574 5.48 -15.51 -24.74
CA ASP A 574 4.41 -14.81 -25.47
C ASP A 574 4.61 -13.27 -25.45
N ALA A 575 5.84 -12.82 -25.72
CA ALA A 575 6.19 -11.39 -25.55
C ALA A 575 5.47 -10.48 -26.56
N GLU A 576 5.09 -11.03 -27.73
CA GLU A 576 4.36 -10.33 -28.78
C GLU A 576 2.88 -10.09 -28.50
N ARG A 577 2.30 -10.79 -27.53
CA ARG A 577 0.87 -10.67 -27.19
C ARG A 577 0.62 -9.37 -26.45
N GLU A 578 0.22 -8.34 -27.19
CA GLU A 578 -0.07 -7.05 -26.59
C GLU A 578 -1.23 -7.13 -25.59
N GLY A 579 -1.06 -6.44 -24.45
CA GLY A 579 -2.03 -6.37 -23.38
C GLY A 579 -1.41 -5.79 -22.10
N PHE A 580 -2.16 -5.78 -21.02
CA PHE A 580 -1.73 -5.21 -19.74
C PHE A 580 -0.39 -5.78 -19.22
N LEU A 581 -0.11 -7.07 -19.52
CA LEU A 581 1.14 -7.75 -19.10
C LEU A 581 2.32 -7.59 -20.06
N ARG A 582 2.09 -7.09 -21.27
CA ARG A 582 3.07 -7.03 -22.35
C ARG A 582 3.06 -5.68 -23.08
N ASN A 583 2.61 -4.62 -22.42
CA ASN A 583 2.79 -3.25 -22.91
C ASN A 583 4.24 -2.80 -22.69
N GLU A 584 4.67 -1.71 -23.31
CA GLU A 584 6.01 -1.13 -23.20
C GLU A 584 6.49 -1.02 -21.74
N ARG A 585 5.66 -0.44 -20.86
CA ARG A 585 5.97 -0.24 -19.45
C ARG A 585 6.21 -1.54 -18.70
N SER A 586 5.33 -2.52 -18.90
CA SER A 586 5.44 -3.84 -18.28
C SER A 586 6.69 -4.59 -18.75
N LEU A 587 7.03 -4.49 -20.03
CA LEU A 587 8.24 -5.06 -20.60
C LEU A 587 9.49 -4.40 -19.99
N LEU A 588 9.56 -3.06 -19.96
CA LEU A 588 10.69 -2.32 -19.37
C LEU A 588 10.91 -2.67 -17.90
N GLN A 589 9.84 -2.78 -17.11
CA GLN A 589 9.95 -3.18 -15.69
C GLN A 589 10.47 -4.60 -15.54
N THR A 590 10.00 -5.53 -16.37
CA THR A 590 10.43 -6.94 -16.33
C THR A 590 11.87 -7.07 -16.82
N ILE A 591 12.26 -6.37 -17.89
CA ILE A 591 13.62 -6.27 -18.39
C ILE A 591 14.56 -5.74 -17.30
N GLY A 592 14.14 -4.70 -16.58
CA GLY A 592 14.90 -4.08 -15.48
C GLY A 592 15.23 -5.01 -14.31
N ARG A 593 14.58 -6.17 -14.19
CA ARG A 593 14.92 -7.16 -13.14
C ARG A 593 16.29 -7.79 -13.32
N ALA A 594 16.78 -7.89 -14.56
CA ALA A 594 18.13 -8.39 -14.85
C ALA A 594 19.22 -7.29 -14.84
N SER A 595 18.88 -6.02 -14.65
CA SER A 595 19.83 -4.91 -14.74
C SER A 595 20.76 -4.75 -13.51
N ARG A 596 20.57 -5.56 -12.47
CA ARG A 596 21.40 -5.55 -11.24
C ARG A 596 22.53 -6.58 -11.26
N ASN A 597 22.60 -7.36 -12.32
CA ASN A 597 23.64 -8.37 -12.53
C ASN A 597 24.51 -7.95 -13.72
N GLU A 598 25.81 -8.03 -13.58
CA GLU A 598 26.77 -7.73 -14.67
C GLU A 598 26.59 -8.61 -15.89
N ASN A 599 26.07 -9.85 -15.72
CA ASN A 599 25.75 -10.81 -16.77
C ASN A 599 24.28 -10.74 -17.21
N GLY A 600 23.59 -9.62 -16.92
CA GLY A 600 22.17 -9.45 -17.16
C GLY A 600 21.77 -9.68 -18.63
N MET A 601 20.82 -10.59 -18.86
CA MET A 601 20.26 -10.91 -20.17
C MET A 601 18.75 -11.10 -20.09
N VAL A 602 18.05 -10.70 -21.14
CA VAL A 602 16.62 -10.94 -21.31
C VAL A 602 16.36 -11.70 -22.59
N ILE A 603 15.51 -12.72 -22.56
CA ILE A 603 15.05 -13.45 -23.72
C ILE A 603 13.54 -13.19 -23.88
N LEU A 604 13.16 -12.61 -25.00
CA LEU A 604 11.78 -12.45 -25.43
C LEU A 604 11.45 -13.59 -26.39
N TYR A 605 10.59 -14.52 -25.96
CA TYR A 605 10.08 -15.56 -26.85
C TYR A 605 8.88 -15.00 -27.60
N ALA A 606 9.06 -14.81 -28.91
CA ALA A 606 8.09 -14.16 -29.79
C ALA A 606 8.30 -14.59 -31.25
N ASP A 607 7.20 -14.77 -31.99
CA ASP A 607 7.26 -15.08 -33.45
C ASP A 607 7.18 -13.82 -34.32
N SER A 608 6.71 -12.71 -33.74
CA SER A 608 6.68 -11.38 -34.35
C SER A 608 7.10 -10.31 -33.32
N ILE A 609 7.46 -9.14 -33.80
CA ILE A 609 7.80 -8.00 -32.94
C ILE A 609 6.59 -7.09 -32.88
N SER A 610 6.04 -6.90 -31.66
CA SER A 610 4.97 -5.95 -31.45
C SER A 610 5.50 -4.52 -31.23
N PRO A 611 4.68 -3.47 -31.44
CA PRO A 611 5.08 -2.07 -31.17
C PRO A 611 5.60 -1.85 -29.76
N SER A 612 4.98 -2.49 -28.76
CA SER A 612 5.43 -2.43 -27.34
C SER A 612 6.80 -3.07 -27.15
N MET A 613 7.09 -4.18 -27.84
CA MET A 613 8.42 -4.81 -27.81
C MET A 613 9.45 -3.90 -28.47
N GLU A 614 9.15 -3.34 -29.65
CA GLU A 614 10.05 -2.46 -30.38
C GLU A 614 10.44 -1.25 -29.53
N ALA A 615 9.48 -0.56 -28.92
CA ALA A 615 9.72 0.58 -28.03
C ALA A 615 10.56 0.20 -26.81
N ALA A 616 10.23 -0.90 -26.12
CA ALA A 616 10.98 -1.35 -24.95
C ALA A 616 12.43 -1.76 -25.27
N ILE A 617 12.65 -2.43 -26.39
CA ILE A 617 13.99 -2.82 -26.85
C ILE A 617 14.81 -1.60 -27.24
N ALA A 618 14.24 -0.67 -28.02
CA ALA A 618 14.91 0.56 -28.45
C ALA A 618 15.36 1.38 -27.23
N GLN A 619 14.48 1.57 -26.25
CA GLN A 619 14.80 2.31 -25.05
C GLN A 619 15.86 1.61 -24.18
N THR A 620 15.77 0.28 -24.02
CA THR A 620 16.78 -0.50 -23.28
C THR A 620 18.15 -0.39 -23.93
N ASN A 621 18.23 -0.47 -25.28
CA ASN A 621 19.49 -0.34 -26.00
C ASN A 621 20.07 1.07 -25.94
N ALA A 622 19.23 2.11 -26.01
CA ALA A 622 19.66 3.50 -25.88
C ALA A 622 20.26 3.78 -24.49
N ARG A 623 19.59 3.32 -23.42
CA ARG A 623 20.09 3.44 -22.03
C ARG A 623 21.40 2.66 -21.84
N ARG A 624 21.49 1.47 -22.43
CA ARG A 624 22.70 0.66 -22.39
C ARG A 624 23.88 1.39 -23.03
N ALA A 625 23.71 1.93 -24.24
CA ALA A 625 24.75 2.67 -24.95
C ALA A 625 25.21 3.91 -24.17
N ARG A 626 24.28 4.69 -23.60
CA ARG A 626 24.60 5.86 -22.76
C ARG A 626 25.39 5.48 -21.51
N GLN A 627 25.03 4.35 -20.87
CA GLN A 627 25.78 3.87 -19.70
C GLN A 627 27.17 3.35 -20.09
N GLU A 628 27.32 2.71 -21.24
CA GLU A 628 28.63 2.26 -21.76
C GLU A 628 29.55 3.45 -22.02
N GLU A 629 29.05 4.50 -22.69
CA GLU A 629 29.78 5.74 -22.93
C GLU A 629 30.24 6.40 -21.62
N PHE A 630 29.31 6.54 -20.66
CA PHE A 630 29.62 7.09 -19.33
C PHE A 630 30.69 6.26 -18.60
N ASN A 631 30.62 4.94 -18.66
CA ASN A 631 31.57 4.05 -18.02
C ASN A 631 32.98 4.21 -18.63
N GLU A 632 33.06 4.31 -19.97
CA GLU A 632 34.33 4.50 -20.70
C GLU A 632 34.95 5.85 -20.35
N GLU A 633 34.17 6.94 -20.35
CA GLU A 633 34.63 8.27 -20.00
C GLU A 633 35.16 8.39 -18.57
N ASN A 634 34.53 7.68 -17.61
CA ASN A 634 34.84 7.75 -16.20
C ASN A 634 35.70 6.55 -15.72
N GLY A 635 36.09 5.65 -16.58
CA GLY A 635 36.91 4.47 -16.24
C GLY A 635 36.22 3.52 -15.26
N ILE A 636 34.88 3.42 -15.31
CA ILE A 636 34.07 2.60 -14.41
C ILE A 636 33.95 1.19 -14.98
N THR A 637 34.28 0.19 -14.19
CA THR A 637 34.01 -1.22 -14.51
C THR A 637 32.71 -1.67 -13.86
N PRO A 638 31.71 -2.13 -14.65
CA PRO A 638 30.44 -2.66 -14.10
C PRO A 638 30.69 -3.78 -13.09
N ARG A 639 30.06 -3.71 -11.93
CA ARG A 639 30.13 -4.78 -10.92
C ARG A 639 28.78 -4.96 -10.24
N THR A 640 28.38 -6.22 -10.10
CA THR A 640 27.23 -6.59 -9.27
C THR A 640 27.52 -6.29 -7.81
N ILE A 641 26.65 -5.51 -7.15
CA ILE A 641 26.76 -5.25 -5.72
C ILE A 641 26.06 -6.38 -4.95
N PRO A 642 26.80 -7.21 -4.19
CA PRO A 642 26.17 -8.26 -3.39
C PRO A 642 25.39 -7.62 -2.24
N LYS A 643 24.12 -8.00 -2.11
CA LYS A 643 23.32 -7.70 -0.92
C LYS A 643 23.52 -8.77 0.15
N ALA A 644 23.40 -8.37 1.42
CA ALA A 644 23.39 -9.33 2.52
C ALA A 644 22.38 -10.46 2.25
N LYS A 645 22.83 -11.71 2.39
CA LYS A 645 21.95 -12.86 2.20
C LYS A 645 20.93 -12.91 3.33
N PRO A 646 19.62 -13.13 3.05
CA PRO A 646 18.61 -13.21 4.08
C PRO A 646 18.84 -14.42 5.00
N VAL A 647 18.42 -14.31 6.26
CA VAL A 647 18.40 -15.45 7.20
C VAL A 647 17.09 -16.22 7.01
N MET A 648 17.17 -17.53 6.91
CA MET A 648 16.00 -18.40 6.77
C MET A 648 15.35 -18.73 8.12
N GLY A 649 14.00 -18.70 8.15
CA GLY A 649 13.22 -19.29 9.23
C GLY A 649 13.07 -20.84 9.05
N ALA A 650 12.69 -21.55 10.12
CA ALA A 650 12.61 -23.02 10.14
C ALA A 650 11.51 -23.66 9.24
N GLU A 651 10.69 -22.86 8.54
CA GLU A 651 9.53 -23.35 7.77
C GLU A 651 9.83 -23.67 6.30
N VAL A 652 11.04 -23.41 5.82
CA VAL A 652 11.38 -23.52 4.39
C VAL A 652 11.59 -24.96 3.92
N ASP A 653 12.04 -25.86 4.81
CA ASP A 653 12.22 -27.27 4.45
C ASP A 653 10.90 -27.96 4.08
N ASP A 654 9.77 -27.53 4.67
CA ASP A 654 8.43 -28.03 4.37
C ASP A 654 7.90 -27.49 3.00
N LEU A 655 8.26 -26.27 2.63
CA LEU A 655 7.92 -25.67 1.34
C LEU A 655 8.64 -26.36 0.17
N LEU A 656 9.91 -26.65 0.35
CA LEU A 656 10.73 -27.34 -0.68
C LEU A 656 10.27 -28.79 -0.89
N ALA A 657 9.84 -29.48 0.17
CA ALA A 657 9.30 -30.84 0.10
C ALA A 657 7.92 -30.87 -0.61
N GLY A 658 7.11 -29.80 -0.47
CA GLY A 658 5.79 -29.66 -1.13
C GLY A 658 5.87 -29.52 -2.65
N ALA A 659 6.91 -28.87 -3.18
CA ALA A 659 7.09 -28.67 -4.61
C ALA A 659 7.52 -29.94 -5.37
N ALA A 660 8.24 -30.85 -4.71
CA ALA A 660 8.73 -32.10 -5.30
C ALA A 660 7.69 -33.25 -5.30
N GLY A 661 6.59 -33.14 -4.54
CA GLY A 661 5.70 -34.26 -4.21
C GLY A 661 4.26 -34.22 -4.73
N ARG A 662 3.80 -33.20 -5.41
CA ARG A 662 2.38 -33.09 -5.86
C ARG A 662 2.13 -33.63 -7.27
N GLY A 663 2.32 -34.94 -7.42
CA GLY A 663 1.66 -35.72 -8.48
C GLY A 663 0.49 -36.50 -7.88
N LYS A 664 -0.74 -36.10 -8.20
CA LYS A 664 -2.04 -36.76 -7.91
C LYS A 664 -2.55 -36.73 -6.46
N GLY A 665 -3.56 -35.92 -6.22
CA GLY A 665 -4.60 -36.16 -5.23
C GLY A 665 -4.77 -35.09 -4.17
N GLY A 666 -5.84 -34.33 -4.30
CA GLY A 666 -6.59 -33.76 -3.19
C GLY A 666 -5.94 -32.65 -2.37
N GLY A 667 -6.46 -31.48 -2.57
CA GLY A 667 -6.12 -30.32 -1.73
C GLY A 667 -6.14 -30.61 -0.24
N ARG A 668 -4.99 -30.63 0.38
CA ARG A 668 -4.86 -30.42 1.81
C ARG A 668 -4.53 -28.95 2.03
N ARG A 669 -5.55 -28.19 2.38
CA ARG A 669 -5.38 -26.92 3.10
C ARG A 669 -4.44 -27.22 4.26
N LEU A 670 -3.31 -26.52 4.32
CA LEU A 670 -2.55 -26.38 5.57
C LEU A 670 -3.41 -25.51 6.50
N VAL A 671 -4.27 -26.18 7.27
CA VAL A 671 -4.94 -25.54 8.39
C VAL A 671 -3.84 -25.28 9.42
N ALA A 672 -3.60 -24.02 9.74
CA ALA A 672 -2.82 -23.63 10.89
C ALA A 672 -3.26 -24.49 12.09
N ARG A 673 -2.33 -25.20 12.70
CA ARG A 673 -2.58 -26.03 13.88
C ARG A 673 -3.10 -25.10 14.97
N LYS A 674 -4.39 -25.18 15.28
CA LYS A 674 -4.93 -24.60 16.52
C LYS A 674 -4.09 -25.09 17.68
N PRO A 675 -3.61 -24.21 18.58
CA PRO A 675 -2.98 -24.63 19.81
C PRO A 675 -3.96 -25.52 20.58
N GLY A 676 -3.49 -26.69 20.98
CA GLY A 676 -4.30 -27.68 21.67
C GLY A 676 -4.91 -27.08 22.93
N LYS A 677 -6.22 -27.25 23.10
CA LYS A 677 -6.95 -27.02 24.33
C LYS A 677 -6.28 -27.82 25.47
N LYS A 678 -5.53 -27.11 26.32
CA LYS A 678 -5.39 -27.53 27.72
C LYS A 678 -6.26 -26.53 28.50
N GLY A 679 -7.27 -27.08 29.15
CA GLY A 679 -8.20 -26.31 29.93
C GLY A 679 -7.50 -25.56 31.06
N VAL A 680 -7.86 -24.32 31.19
CA VAL A 680 -7.94 -23.61 32.46
C VAL A 680 -9.27 -22.91 32.44
N ASP A 681 -10.15 -23.37 33.32
CA ASP A 681 -11.40 -22.74 33.62
C ASP A 681 -11.18 -21.32 34.16
N GLY A 682 -12.00 -20.39 33.65
CA GLY A 682 -12.42 -19.22 34.37
C GLY A 682 -11.45 -18.04 34.46
N VAL A 683 -11.24 -17.34 33.36
CA VAL A 683 -11.23 -15.88 33.36
C VAL A 683 -11.91 -15.44 32.06
N VAL A 684 -13.05 -14.84 32.20
CA VAL A 684 -13.70 -14.08 31.16
C VAL A 684 -12.71 -13.03 30.69
N ALA A 685 -12.10 -13.25 29.54
CA ALA A 685 -11.36 -12.21 28.85
C ALA A 685 -12.39 -11.17 28.36
N LYS A 686 -12.75 -10.24 29.25
CA LYS A 686 -13.17 -8.92 28.87
C LYS A 686 -11.92 -8.27 28.33
N PHE A 687 -11.85 -8.12 27.03
CA PHE A 687 -10.87 -7.25 26.40
C PHE A 687 -10.81 -7.58 24.92
N ALA A 688 -10.76 -6.65 24.19
CA ALA A 688 -10.32 -5.35 23.95
C ALA A 688 -11.19 -4.76 22.85
N LEU A 689 -11.96 -3.83 23.21
CA LEU A 689 -12.75 -3.05 22.26
C LEU A 689 -12.27 -1.61 22.31
N GLY A 690 -10.97 -1.46 22.22
CA GLY A 690 -10.35 -0.26 21.77
C GLY A 690 -10.09 -0.35 20.29
N ALA A 691 -11.10 -0.71 19.52
CA ALA A 691 -11.03 -0.46 18.08
C ALA A 691 -11.27 1.02 17.91
N GLY A 692 -10.26 1.81 18.19
CA GLY A 692 -10.22 3.18 17.75
C GLY A 692 -10.58 3.23 16.29
N ALA A 693 -11.25 4.23 15.89
CA ALA A 693 -11.74 4.46 14.54
C ALA A 693 -10.64 4.56 13.47
N GLY A 694 -9.39 4.34 13.84
CA GLY A 694 -8.33 4.04 12.89
C GLY A 694 -8.47 2.70 12.17
N ALA A 695 -9.56 1.96 12.36
CA ALA A 695 -9.87 0.70 11.68
C ALA A 695 -10.14 0.88 10.20
N TRP A 696 -9.18 1.43 9.48
CA TRP A 696 -9.35 1.80 8.13
C TRP A 696 -8.62 0.83 7.23
N ASN A 697 -9.40 0.03 6.61
CA ASN A 697 -9.23 -0.67 5.36
C ASN A 697 -7.79 -0.98 4.96
N SER A 698 -7.35 -2.14 5.31
CA SER A 698 -6.21 -2.75 4.65
C SER A 698 -6.61 -3.24 3.24
N THR A 699 -6.81 -2.32 2.33
CA THR A 699 -6.72 -2.67 0.91
C THR A 699 -5.29 -3.06 0.53
N ASP A 700 -4.30 -2.78 1.39
CA ASP A 700 -2.93 -3.24 1.19
C ASP A 700 -2.82 -4.77 1.11
N SER A 701 -3.60 -5.52 1.92
CA SER A 701 -3.65 -6.99 1.82
C SER A 701 -4.52 -7.49 0.66
N VAL A 702 -5.47 -6.68 0.18
CA VAL A 702 -6.33 -7.00 -0.96
C VAL A 702 -5.64 -6.73 -2.28
N LEU A 703 -4.66 -5.80 -2.30
CA LEU A 703 -3.94 -5.44 -3.51
C LEU A 703 -2.61 -6.18 -3.65
N ASP A 704 -2.02 -6.67 -2.57
CA ASP A 704 -0.93 -7.65 -2.60
C ASP A 704 -1.42 -9.04 -3.08
N ASN A 705 -2.68 -9.37 -2.79
CA ASN A 705 -3.42 -10.47 -3.39
C ASN A 705 -4.41 -9.90 -4.41
N ILE A 706 -4.00 -9.73 -5.66
CA ILE A 706 -4.92 -9.57 -6.79
C ILE A 706 -5.44 -10.96 -7.24
N SER A 707 -5.85 -11.79 -6.35
CA SER A 707 -7.09 -12.53 -6.46
C SER A 707 -8.13 -11.62 -5.81
N GLN A 708 -9.00 -11.06 -6.61
CA GLN A 708 -10.18 -10.40 -6.05
C GLN A 708 -10.76 -11.38 -5.04
N PRO A 709 -11.00 -10.98 -3.77
CA PRO A 709 -11.69 -11.86 -2.83
C PRO A 709 -12.93 -12.42 -3.53
N GLU A 710 -13.32 -13.66 -3.24
CA GLU A 710 -14.49 -14.29 -3.87
C GLU A 710 -15.72 -13.36 -3.86
N TRP A 711 -15.83 -12.41 -2.93
CA TRP A 711 -16.90 -11.44 -2.88
C TRP A 711 -16.76 -10.31 -3.93
N VAL A 712 -15.55 -9.93 -4.36
CA VAL A 712 -15.37 -8.96 -5.47
C VAL A 712 -15.67 -9.66 -6.79
N VAL A 713 -15.24 -10.92 -6.95
CA VAL A 713 -15.66 -11.76 -8.08
C VAL A 713 -17.16 -11.97 -8.05
N ALA A 714 -17.74 -12.27 -6.87
CA ALA A 714 -19.18 -12.43 -6.71
C ALA A 714 -19.96 -11.11 -6.87
N ALA A 715 -19.38 -9.94 -6.54
CA ALA A 715 -20.02 -8.64 -6.80
C ALA A 715 -19.94 -8.25 -8.28
N VAL A 716 -18.91 -8.67 -8.99
CA VAL A 716 -18.79 -8.52 -10.45
C VAL A 716 -19.72 -9.52 -11.15
N ASP A 717 -19.79 -10.77 -10.68
CA ASP A 717 -20.76 -11.77 -11.16
C ASP A 717 -22.21 -11.33 -10.85
N ALA A 718 -22.46 -10.67 -9.70
CA ALA A 718 -23.78 -10.15 -9.33
C ALA A 718 -24.26 -8.97 -10.19
N LEU A 719 -23.33 -8.25 -10.83
CA LEU A 719 -23.65 -7.23 -11.84
C LEU A 719 -23.89 -7.85 -13.24
N SER A 720 -23.63 -9.15 -13.41
CA SER A 720 -23.78 -9.87 -14.68
C SER A 720 -25.01 -10.80 -14.72
N ASP A 721 -25.73 -11.04 -13.59
CA ASP A 721 -26.88 -11.93 -13.59
C ASP A 721 -28.17 -11.20 -13.99
N GLU A 722 -28.56 -11.37 -15.26
CA GLU A 722 -29.97 -11.44 -15.62
C GLU A 722 -30.51 -12.84 -15.18
N PRO A 723 -31.81 -12.97 -14.84
CA PRO A 723 -32.36 -14.18 -14.22
C PRO A 723 -32.17 -15.44 -15.07
N GLU A 724 -31.90 -16.57 -14.41
CA GLU A 724 -31.87 -17.89 -15.03
C GLU A 724 -33.20 -18.15 -15.77
N GLU A 725 -33.16 -18.07 -17.08
CA GLU A 725 -34.24 -18.55 -17.93
C GLU A 725 -34.19 -20.09 -18.02
N ALA A 726 -35.36 -20.70 -17.94
CA ALA A 726 -35.59 -22.12 -18.08
C ALA A 726 -34.97 -22.71 -19.38
N PRO A 727 -34.75 -24.03 -19.50
CA PRO A 727 -34.05 -24.66 -20.60
C PRO A 727 -34.68 -24.31 -21.95
N VAL A 728 -33.88 -23.68 -22.80
CA VAL A 728 -34.24 -23.17 -24.11
C VAL A 728 -34.18 -24.31 -25.14
N ALA A 729 -35.19 -24.41 -26.00
CA ALA A 729 -35.25 -25.36 -27.10
C ALA A 729 -34.17 -25.10 -28.16
N ASP A 730 -33.65 -26.13 -28.83
CA ASP A 730 -32.50 -26.11 -29.75
C ASP A 730 -32.49 -24.98 -30.83
N GLY A 731 -33.65 -24.47 -31.22
CA GLY A 731 -33.77 -23.37 -32.20
C GLY A 731 -33.48 -21.97 -31.65
N ASP A 732 -33.57 -21.76 -30.35
CA ASP A 732 -33.33 -20.49 -29.67
C ASP A 732 -31.87 -20.35 -29.20
N ARG A 733 -31.14 -21.45 -29.13
CA ARG A 733 -29.74 -21.52 -28.67
C ARG A 733 -28.78 -20.84 -29.62
N GLU A 734 -28.90 -21.03 -30.94
CA GLU A 734 -28.11 -20.36 -31.95
C GLU A 734 -28.36 -18.84 -31.99
N ASN A 735 -29.63 -18.44 -31.87
CA ASN A 735 -30.01 -17.03 -31.80
C ASN A 735 -29.46 -16.32 -30.53
N LEU A 736 -29.43 -17.04 -29.40
CA LEU A 736 -28.89 -16.55 -28.15
C LEU A 736 -27.34 -16.37 -28.25
N ILE A 737 -26.65 -17.35 -28.82
CA ILE A 737 -25.19 -17.27 -29.05
C ILE A 737 -24.86 -16.09 -29.96
N GLU A 738 -25.57 -15.89 -31.07
CA GLU A 738 -25.34 -14.79 -32.00
C GLU A 738 -25.58 -13.41 -31.35
N ARG A 739 -26.59 -13.32 -30.48
CA ARG A 739 -26.85 -12.11 -29.68
C ARG A 739 -25.74 -11.84 -28.67
N LEU A 740 -25.29 -12.84 -27.93
CA LEU A 740 -24.21 -12.72 -26.94
C LEU A 740 -22.87 -12.41 -27.62
N GLU A 741 -22.57 -12.96 -28.80
CA GLU A 741 -21.38 -12.61 -29.59
C GLU A 741 -21.40 -11.15 -30.06
N LYS A 742 -22.58 -10.64 -30.44
CA LYS A 742 -22.75 -9.25 -30.82
C LYS A 742 -22.55 -8.30 -29.64
N GLU A 743 -23.07 -8.65 -28.46
CA GLU A 743 -22.89 -7.91 -27.23
C GLU A 743 -21.43 -7.97 -26.76
N MET A 744 -20.78 -9.11 -26.85
CA MET A 744 -19.35 -9.26 -26.56
C MET A 744 -18.47 -8.37 -27.46
N LYS A 745 -18.75 -8.34 -28.75
CA LYS A 745 -18.04 -7.47 -29.69
C LYS A 745 -18.29 -5.98 -29.41
N GLN A 746 -19.50 -5.62 -28.95
CA GLN A 746 -19.82 -4.25 -28.54
C GLN A 746 -19.14 -3.87 -27.22
N ALA A 747 -19.08 -4.78 -26.25
CA ALA A 747 -18.36 -4.58 -25.01
C ALA A 747 -16.84 -4.40 -25.27
N ALA A 748 -16.27 -5.27 -26.11
CA ALA A 748 -14.87 -5.15 -26.55
C ALA A 748 -14.59 -3.83 -27.29
N ALA A 749 -15.49 -3.40 -28.18
CA ALA A 749 -15.36 -2.13 -28.87
C ALA A 749 -15.48 -0.90 -27.94
N ARG A 750 -16.15 -1.05 -26.79
CA ARG A 750 -16.24 -0.05 -25.73
C ARG A 750 -15.11 -0.15 -24.72
N LEU A 751 -14.16 -1.08 -24.92
CA LEU A 751 -13.04 -1.39 -24.01
C LEU A 751 -13.49 -1.90 -22.63
N ASP A 752 -14.71 -2.41 -22.54
CA ASP A 752 -15.25 -3.12 -21.37
C ASP A 752 -14.86 -4.59 -21.48
N PHE A 753 -13.59 -4.87 -21.19
CA PHE A 753 -13.01 -6.19 -21.37
C PHE A 753 -13.50 -7.21 -20.36
N GLU A 754 -13.94 -6.77 -19.16
CA GLU A 754 -14.52 -7.64 -18.14
C GLU A 754 -15.88 -8.18 -18.61
N ARG A 755 -16.74 -7.30 -19.11
CA ARG A 755 -18.03 -7.69 -19.69
C ARG A 755 -17.84 -8.54 -20.96
N ALA A 756 -16.86 -8.22 -21.80
CA ALA A 756 -16.54 -9.03 -22.98
C ALA A 756 -16.05 -10.43 -22.60
N ALA A 757 -15.24 -10.56 -21.54
CA ALA A 757 -14.76 -11.85 -21.05
C ALA A 757 -15.90 -12.67 -20.43
N ALA A 758 -16.79 -12.08 -19.62
CA ALA A 758 -17.95 -12.75 -19.06
C ALA A 758 -18.90 -13.26 -20.15
N LEU A 759 -19.16 -12.45 -21.17
CA LEU A 759 -20.00 -12.86 -22.31
C LEU A 759 -19.35 -13.99 -23.13
N ARG A 760 -18.03 -13.98 -23.32
CA ARG A 760 -17.28 -15.07 -23.98
C ARG A 760 -17.42 -16.36 -23.19
N ASP A 761 -17.24 -16.32 -21.89
CA ASP A 761 -17.28 -17.50 -21.03
C ASP A 761 -18.71 -18.07 -20.97
N ARG A 762 -19.73 -17.21 -21.03
CA ARG A 762 -21.13 -17.64 -21.13
C ARG A 762 -21.45 -18.27 -22.49
N ILE A 763 -20.93 -17.73 -23.59
CA ILE A 763 -21.04 -18.37 -24.91
C ILE A 763 -20.41 -19.76 -24.89
N TYR A 764 -19.23 -19.88 -24.28
CA TYR A 764 -18.54 -21.17 -24.14
C TYR A 764 -19.32 -22.17 -23.30
N GLN A 765 -19.92 -21.76 -22.20
CA GLN A 765 -20.80 -22.60 -21.37
C GLN A 765 -22.04 -23.07 -22.13
N ILE A 766 -22.67 -22.19 -22.91
CA ILE A 766 -23.83 -22.55 -23.75
C ILE A 766 -23.41 -23.51 -24.86
N GLN A 767 -22.22 -23.36 -25.44
CA GLN A 767 -21.69 -24.24 -26.50
C GLN A 767 -21.27 -25.61 -25.97
N THR A 768 -20.82 -25.69 -24.69
CA THR A 768 -20.33 -26.94 -24.08
C THR A 768 -21.36 -27.65 -23.19
N ALA A 769 -22.51 -27.05 -22.93
CA ALA A 769 -23.60 -27.71 -22.23
C ALA A 769 -24.31 -28.68 -23.21
N GLU A 770 -23.90 -29.97 -23.17
CA GLU A 770 -24.64 -31.11 -23.77
C GLU A 770 -25.78 -31.57 -22.84
#